data_bea81e4ff0fd6cadc0cc9c6797e74bfa
#
_entry.id   bea81e4ff0fd6cadc0cc9c6797e74bfa
#
_cell.length_a   1.000
_cell.length_b   1.000
_cell.length_c   1.000
_cell.angle_alpha   90.00
_cell.angle_beta   90.00
_cell.angle_gamma   90.00
#
_symmetry.space_group_name_H-M   'P 1'
#
loop_
_entity.id
_entity.type
_entity.pdbx_description
1 polymer ?
#
loop_
_entity_poly.entity_id
_entity_poly.type
_entity_poly.pdbx_seq_one_letter_code
_entity_poly.pdbx_strand_id
1 'polypeptide(L)'
;TVAQTFVKTEVKQSMRRVADWQIAHYNKAIYGDLNWVNATFYLGLVHWAAIAEQTDKDDSYYKWLLRLGNRNYWQVNQRMYHADDICVSQMYLYMYEKYKRKSMLVPTQARAEWVIANPPSGSFELDYGDATTLEHWTWCDALFMAPPVYMKLYNITGDKKFIRFMDKEYKATYNYLFDKEDNLFYRDHRYFTMKEANGAKVFWGRGNGWVLGGLVELLRELPAKSKYRPFYQDLFQKLCRRIAPLQNKDGFWHASLLDPASYPSPETSCSGFFVYALAYGINEGLLPKEEFMPVVEKGWQALVSAVGEDGKLGYVQPIGADPKKVTPDMTEVYGPGAFLMAGTEVYRMAQDTPRQHANISQNRIREIAAMLPDKPEGIGVSYKDRTFWNKVKESSKAEKLLTEEAPALLKKGMPPFVDSLYLHLNKTNVRLPGENMINARYHYLFRLTLAECMENKRRYIPAIEKALVALCNQNSWSIPAHDRNLNNYHGTDYYVDLVVATAGNGIAQCVAMLDDRLSPEVKARVQCAFREKVFRPVYRCLEETKPFWWFTVTNNWNSVCLAGVTGAALTLLTDKEERAYFVAAAEKYNVYGMKGYADDGYCSEGVGYYNYGFRAYILLREEVCRATQGKIDFFREPKFVHIAQYGRKIQMNEGVCPAYSDCRIGLSPDKFILDYCDRALGITSAEEKYILPSGNNFSLYLIELFPHQVWKMEMTDGIRQALQEG
;
A
#
# COMPACT_ATOMS: atom_id res chain seq x y z
N THR A 1 9.96 21.55 -30.50
CA THR A 1 10.10 20.78 -29.27
C THR A 1 8.85 19.94 -29.10
N VAL A 2 8.96 18.63 -29.22
CA VAL A 2 7.86 17.71 -28.94
C VAL A 2 7.51 17.90 -27.47
N ALA A 3 6.27 18.28 -27.17
CA ALA A 3 5.78 18.40 -25.81
C ALA A 3 5.99 17.07 -25.10
N GLN A 4 6.69 17.09 -23.96
CA GLN A 4 6.95 15.90 -23.17
C GLN A 4 5.63 15.51 -22.52
N THR A 5 5.12 14.36 -22.86
CA THR A 5 3.82 13.88 -22.36
C THR A 5 4.03 13.18 -21.03
N PHE A 6 3.28 13.56 -19.99
CA PHE A 6 3.26 12.84 -18.72
C PHE A 6 2.71 11.44 -18.91
N VAL A 7 3.30 10.50 -18.19
CA VAL A 7 2.92 9.09 -18.19
C VAL A 7 2.30 8.74 -16.84
N LYS A 8 1.07 8.25 -16.84
CA LYS A 8 0.32 7.95 -15.60
C LYS A 8 1.06 7.04 -14.63
N THR A 9 1.72 6.00 -15.15
CA THR A 9 2.49 5.06 -14.31
C THR A 9 3.66 5.72 -13.60
N GLU A 10 4.39 6.60 -14.28
CA GLU A 10 5.52 7.33 -13.71
C GLU A 10 5.07 8.35 -12.65
N VAL A 11 3.98 9.07 -12.92
CA VAL A 11 3.38 10.01 -11.95
C VAL A 11 2.93 9.27 -10.69
N LYS A 12 2.22 8.16 -10.85
CA LYS A 12 1.80 7.30 -9.73
C LYS A 12 2.98 6.77 -8.92
N GLN A 13 4.03 6.30 -9.59
CA GLN A 13 5.22 5.78 -8.94
C GLN A 13 5.88 6.87 -8.07
N SER A 14 6.02 8.08 -8.60
CA SER A 14 6.59 9.21 -7.86
C SER A 14 5.72 9.58 -6.64
N MET A 15 4.40 9.64 -6.81
CA MET A 15 3.47 9.92 -5.71
C MET A 15 3.52 8.85 -4.63
N ARG A 16 3.53 7.57 -5.00
CA ARG A 16 3.61 6.43 -4.08
C ARG A 16 4.88 6.48 -3.24
N ARG A 17 6.03 6.69 -3.88
CA ARG A 17 7.33 6.78 -3.17
C ARG A 17 7.32 7.87 -2.10
N VAL A 18 6.82 9.06 -2.43
CA VAL A 18 6.75 10.19 -1.48
C VAL A 18 5.76 9.91 -0.36
N ALA A 19 4.56 9.39 -0.68
CA ALA A 19 3.56 9.05 0.32
C ALA A 19 4.05 7.97 1.30
N ASP A 20 4.66 6.90 0.77
CA ASP A 20 5.16 5.79 1.58
C ASP A 20 6.31 6.21 2.48
N TRP A 21 7.25 7.02 1.94
CA TRP A 21 8.34 7.56 2.76
C TRP A 21 7.81 8.39 3.93
N GLN A 22 6.87 9.29 3.66
CA GLN A 22 6.32 10.16 4.70
C GLN A 22 5.52 9.39 5.76
N ILE A 23 4.75 8.37 5.36
CA ILE A 23 4.05 7.49 6.30
C ILE A 23 5.04 6.73 7.17
N ALA A 24 6.11 6.18 6.58
CA ALA A 24 7.15 5.46 7.32
C ALA A 24 7.92 6.36 8.30
N HIS A 25 8.03 7.65 8.02
CA HIS A 25 8.72 8.64 8.85
C HIS A 25 7.77 9.59 9.58
N TYR A 26 6.51 9.20 9.72
CA TYR A 26 5.52 9.98 10.45
C TYR A 26 5.80 9.96 11.95
N ASN A 27 6.02 11.14 12.52
CA ASN A 27 6.32 11.29 13.95
C ASN A 27 5.37 12.31 14.61
N LYS A 28 4.28 11.80 15.18
CA LYS A 28 3.29 12.62 15.89
C LYS A 28 3.79 13.28 17.18
N ALA A 29 4.95 12.85 17.69
CA ALA A 29 5.51 13.43 18.89
C ALA A 29 6.10 14.83 18.66
N ILE A 30 6.53 15.14 17.43
CA ILE A 30 7.04 16.47 17.06
C ILE A 30 5.86 17.41 16.79
N TYR A 31 4.92 16.98 15.97
CA TYR A 31 3.70 17.71 15.65
C TYR A 31 2.52 16.80 15.96
N GLY A 32 1.64 17.18 16.85
CA GLY A 32 0.44 16.38 17.15
C GLY A 32 -0.37 16.06 15.89
N ASP A 33 -1.14 14.98 15.93
CA ASP A 33 -1.95 14.54 14.79
C ASP A 33 -2.86 15.63 14.19
N LEU A 34 -3.33 16.58 15.01
CA LEU A 34 -4.24 17.64 14.60
C LEU A 34 -3.53 18.94 14.17
N ASN A 35 -2.21 18.94 14.19
CA ASN A 35 -1.42 20.11 13.77
C ASN A 35 -1.51 20.32 12.24
N TRP A 36 -1.56 21.58 11.82
CA TRP A 36 -1.66 21.98 10.40
C TRP A 36 -0.53 21.42 9.53
N VAL A 37 0.66 21.23 10.10
CA VAL A 37 1.81 20.62 9.41
C VAL A 37 1.46 19.24 8.87
N ASN A 38 0.89 18.41 9.74
CA ASN A 38 0.44 17.07 9.39
C ASN A 38 -0.87 17.11 8.56
N ALA A 39 -1.79 18.01 8.88
CA ALA A 39 -3.05 18.15 8.18
C ALA A 39 -2.89 18.44 6.68
N THR A 40 -1.88 19.21 6.30
CA THR A 40 -1.54 19.45 4.90
C THR A 40 -1.14 18.17 4.17
N PHE A 41 -0.38 17.30 4.83
CA PHE A 41 -0.05 16.00 4.29
C PHE A 41 -1.29 15.12 4.14
N TYR A 42 -2.19 15.10 5.11
CA TYR A 42 -3.42 14.31 5.04
C TYR A 42 -4.30 14.71 3.85
N LEU A 43 -4.34 16.01 3.53
CA LEU A 43 -5.06 16.48 2.36
C LEU A 43 -4.45 15.95 1.06
N GLY A 44 -3.14 16.03 0.91
CA GLY A 44 -2.44 15.42 -0.22
C GLY A 44 -2.63 13.90 -0.27
N LEU A 45 -2.58 13.24 0.89
CA LEU A 45 -2.74 11.80 1.00
C LEU A 45 -4.15 11.31 0.65
N VAL A 46 -5.21 12.05 1.01
CA VAL A 46 -6.57 11.65 0.66
C VAL A 46 -6.83 11.77 -0.84
N HIS A 47 -6.22 12.74 -1.51
CA HIS A 47 -6.24 12.84 -2.97
C HIS A 47 -5.50 11.67 -3.63
N TRP A 48 -4.32 11.32 -3.12
CA TRP A 48 -3.58 10.14 -3.57
C TRP A 48 -4.33 8.84 -3.32
N ALA A 49 -4.95 8.69 -2.14
CA ALA A 49 -5.71 7.51 -1.76
C ALA A 49 -6.83 7.19 -2.78
N ALA A 50 -7.49 8.22 -3.30
CA ALA A 50 -8.53 8.06 -4.32
C ALA A 50 -7.98 7.45 -5.62
N ILE A 51 -6.81 7.90 -6.07
CA ILE A 51 -6.14 7.35 -7.26
C ILE A 51 -5.70 5.91 -7.00
N ALA A 52 -5.04 5.64 -5.88
CA ALA A 52 -4.53 4.32 -5.53
C ALA A 52 -5.65 3.28 -5.42
N GLU A 53 -6.77 3.62 -4.77
CA GLU A 53 -7.93 2.73 -4.68
C GLU A 53 -8.57 2.48 -6.04
N GLN A 54 -8.79 3.53 -6.83
CA GLN A 54 -9.43 3.42 -8.14
C GLN A 54 -8.60 2.59 -9.12
N THR A 55 -7.29 2.82 -9.17
CA THR A 55 -6.42 2.25 -10.21
C THR A 55 -5.74 0.96 -9.81
N ASP A 56 -5.38 0.79 -8.53
CA ASP A 56 -4.60 -0.34 -8.02
C ASP A 56 -5.37 -1.20 -7.01
N LYS A 57 -6.63 -0.84 -6.71
CA LYS A 57 -7.44 -1.46 -5.66
C LYS A 57 -6.76 -1.39 -4.29
N ASP A 58 -5.90 -0.39 -4.10
CA ASP A 58 -5.11 -0.19 -2.88
C ASP A 58 -5.82 0.82 -1.97
N ASP A 59 -6.52 0.33 -0.95
CA ASP A 59 -7.20 1.14 0.06
C ASP A 59 -6.36 1.41 1.33
N SER A 60 -5.08 1.04 1.31
CA SER A 60 -4.19 1.13 2.48
C SER A 60 -4.03 2.58 2.97
N TYR A 61 -4.02 3.55 2.07
CA TYR A 61 -3.94 4.98 2.42
C TYR A 61 -5.21 5.49 3.10
N TYR A 62 -6.38 5.10 2.60
CA TYR A 62 -7.64 5.38 3.28
C TYR A 62 -7.70 4.75 4.67
N LYS A 63 -7.22 3.52 4.82
CA LYS A 63 -7.15 2.85 6.13
C LYS A 63 -6.22 3.56 7.10
N TRP A 64 -5.09 4.07 6.61
CA TRP A 64 -4.18 4.86 7.43
C TRP A 64 -4.87 6.14 7.93
N LEU A 65 -5.58 6.86 7.06
CA LEU A 65 -6.35 8.05 7.42
C LEU A 65 -7.52 7.73 8.38
N LEU A 66 -8.20 6.58 8.18
CA LEU A 66 -9.25 6.11 9.10
C LEU A 66 -8.71 5.86 10.51
N ARG A 67 -7.55 5.18 10.62
CA ARG A 67 -6.91 4.95 11.92
C ARG A 67 -6.55 6.26 12.62
N LEU A 68 -6.04 7.21 11.87
CA LEU A 68 -5.71 8.55 12.40
C LEU A 68 -6.96 9.30 12.87
N GLY A 69 -7.99 9.37 12.06
CA GLY A 69 -9.23 10.03 12.41
C GLY A 69 -9.92 9.37 13.62
N ASN A 70 -9.99 8.04 13.65
CA ASN A 70 -10.61 7.30 14.75
C ASN A 70 -9.89 7.51 16.10
N ARG A 71 -8.55 7.46 16.11
CA ARG A 71 -7.79 7.67 17.37
C ARG A 71 -7.91 9.10 17.92
N ASN A 72 -8.24 10.07 17.06
CA ASN A 72 -8.47 11.46 17.44
C ASN A 72 -9.96 11.80 17.54
N TYR A 73 -10.86 10.82 17.49
CA TYR A 73 -12.31 10.99 17.54
C TYR A 73 -12.83 12.03 16.53
N TRP A 74 -12.13 12.21 15.41
CA TRP A 74 -12.44 13.19 14.36
C TRP A 74 -12.55 14.62 14.88
N GLN A 75 -11.83 14.92 15.97
CA GLN A 75 -11.80 16.25 16.58
C GLN A 75 -10.87 17.20 15.82
N VAL A 76 -11.15 18.48 15.93
CA VAL A 76 -10.30 19.57 15.47
C VAL A 76 -9.32 19.99 16.57
N ASN A 77 -8.28 20.76 16.24
CA ASN A 77 -7.33 21.21 17.25
C ASN A 77 -7.92 22.29 18.17
N GLN A 78 -7.19 22.74 19.19
CA GLN A 78 -7.78 23.38 20.39
C GLN A 78 -8.19 24.85 20.23
N ARG A 79 -7.48 25.64 19.42
CA ARG A 79 -7.74 27.07 19.29
C ARG A 79 -8.99 27.35 18.46
N MET A 80 -9.99 27.95 19.07
CA MET A 80 -11.34 28.06 18.50
C MET A 80 -11.39 28.79 17.17
N TYR A 81 -10.77 29.97 17.09
CA TYR A 81 -10.78 30.81 15.88
C TYR A 81 -9.67 30.49 14.90
N HIS A 82 -8.56 29.89 15.37
CA HIS A 82 -7.33 29.80 14.60
C HIS A 82 -7.51 28.95 13.34
N ALA A 83 -7.22 29.53 12.18
CA ALA A 83 -7.38 28.84 10.90
C ALA A 83 -6.60 27.52 10.81
N ASP A 84 -5.40 27.45 11.37
CA ASP A 84 -4.56 26.25 11.36
C ASP A 84 -5.23 25.07 12.09
N ASP A 85 -6.03 25.36 13.11
CA ASP A 85 -6.61 24.35 14.00
C ASP A 85 -7.87 23.67 13.43
N ILE A 86 -8.41 24.18 12.32
CA ILE A 86 -9.48 23.54 11.56
C ILE A 86 -8.95 22.88 10.25
N CYS A 87 -7.67 23.04 9.93
CA CYS A 87 -7.10 22.53 8.69
C CYS A 87 -7.26 21.01 8.52
N VAL A 88 -7.15 20.23 9.60
CA VAL A 88 -7.33 18.78 9.59
C VAL A 88 -8.70 18.35 9.07
N SER A 89 -9.69 19.21 9.23
CA SER A 89 -11.05 18.98 8.75
C SER A 89 -11.18 18.91 7.23
N GLN A 90 -10.23 19.44 6.48
CA GLN A 90 -10.24 19.26 5.02
C GLN A 90 -10.20 17.77 4.67
N MET A 91 -9.31 17.01 5.29
CA MET A 91 -9.27 15.56 5.11
C MET A 91 -10.51 14.88 5.70
N TYR A 92 -10.97 15.29 6.90
CA TYR A 92 -12.15 14.70 7.53
C TYR A 92 -13.39 14.78 6.64
N LEU A 93 -13.59 15.89 5.95
CA LEU A 93 -14.75 16.08 5.10
C LEU A 93 -14.67 15.27 3.81
N TYR A 94 -13.48 15.06 3.24
CA TYR A 94 -13.29 14.07 2.17
C TYR A 94 -13.61 12.65 2.63
N MET A 95 -13.19 12.29 3.84
CA MET A 95 -13.52 10.99 4.42
C MET A 95 -15.03 10.86 4.69
N TYR A 96 -15.69 11.92 5.14
CA TYR A 96 -17.14 11.95 5.29
C TYR A 96 -17.86 11.75 3.96
N GLU A 97 -17.41 12.40 2.89
CA GLU A 97 -18.00 12.23 1.55
C GLU A 97 -17.93 10.78 1.09
N LYS A 98 -16.86 10.07 1.44
CA LYS A 98 -16.66 8.65 1.10
C LYS A 98 -17.47 7.71 1.99
N TYR A 99 -17.38 7.85 3.31
CA TYR A 99 -17.88 6.88 4.28
C TYR A 99 -19.23 7.23 4.90
N LYS A 100 -19.68 8.47 4.78
CA LYS A 100 -20.96 8.97 5.29
C LYS A 100 -21.18 8.77 6.81
N ARG A 101 -20.09 8.71 7.60
CA ARG A 101 -20.16 8.56 9.06
C ARG A 101 -20.26 9.93 9.72
N LYS A 102 -21.32 10.15 10.49
CA LYS A 102 -21.58 11.46 11.21
C LYS A 102 -20.42 11.91 12.09
N SER A 103 -19.69 10.99 12.71
CA SER A 103 -18.52 11.31 13.53
C SER A 103 -17.41 12.07 12.77
N MET A 104 -17.33 11.90 11.46
CA MET A 104 -16.36 12.60 10.61
C MET A 104 -16.78 14.05 10.28
N LEU A 105 -18.04 14.39 10.48
CA LEU A 105 -18.62 15.69 10.16
C LEU A 105 -18.88 16.55 11.40
N VAL A 106 -19.50 15.97 12.42
CA VAL A 106 -20.10 16.71 13.56
C VAL A 106 -19.10 17.60 14.28
N PRO A 107 -17.88 17.17 14.65
CA PRO A 107 -16.95 18.05 15.37
C PRO A 107 -16.52 19.27 14.53
N THR A 108 -16.30 19.09 13.24
CA THR A 108 -15.96 20.18 12.31
C THR A 108 -17.11 21.16 12.17
N GLN A 109 -18.32 20.66 11.96
CA GLN A 109 -19.52 21.50 11.84
C GLN A 109 -19.76 22.30 13.11
N ALA A 110 -19.66 21.67 14.28
CA ALA A 110 -19.84 22.34 15.57
C ALA A 110 -18.82 23.49 15.78
N ARG A 111 -17.55 23.26 15.43
CA ARG A 111 -16.51 24.30 15.48
C ARG A 111 -16.85 25.47 14.57
N ALA A 112 -17.19 25.22 13.32
CA ALA A 112 -17.51 26.26 12.35
C ALA A 112 -18.77 27.05 12.75
N GLU A 113 -19.81 26.39 13.24
CA GLU A 113 -21.03 27.01 13.73
C GLU A 113 -20.79 27.92 14.95
N TRP A 114 -19.92 27.45 15.85
CA TRP A 114 -19.55 28.27 17.02
C TRP A 114 -18.83 29.56 16.58
N VAL A 115 -17.86 29.48 15.64
CA VAL A 115 -17.16 30.66 15.14
C VAL A 115 -18.12 31.64 14.45
N ILE A 116 -19.05 31.13 13.65
CA ILE A 116 -20.08 31.97 12.99
C ILE A 116 -20.98 32.67 13.99
N ALA A 117 -21.35 31.95 15.03
CA ALA A 117 -22.22 32.51 16.10
C ALA A 117 -21.48 33.52 17.01
N ASN A 118 -20.17 33.44 17.10
CA ASN A 118 -19.29 34.34 17.87
C ASN A 118 -18.24 34.97 16.91
N PRO A 119 -18.65 35.95 16.07
CA PRO A 119 -17.79 36.45 15.00
C PRO A 119 -16.45 36.99 15.52
N PRO A 120 -15.34 36.80 14.75
CA PRO A 120 -14.06 37.41 15.09
C PRO A 120 -14.11 38.91 15.25
N SER A 121 -13.34 39.45 16.18
CA SER A 121 -13.33 40.89 16.51
C SER A 121 -11.94 41.51 16.64
N GLY A 122 -10.87 40.69 16.47
CA GLY A 122 -9.48 41.13 16.63
C GLY A 122 -8.98 42.07 15.54
N SER A 123 -7.80 42.61 15.74
CA SER A 123 -7.07 43.41 14.74
C SER A 123 -6.53 42.52 13.61
N PHE A 124 -6.39 43.10 12.41
CA PHE A 124 -5.61 42.48 11.31
C PHE A 124 -4.09 42.67 11.44
N GLU A 125 -3.63 43.48 12.38
CA GLU A 125 -2.21 43.60 12.70
C GLU A 125 -1.80 42.42 13.57
N LEU A 126 -1.13 41.43 12.95
CA LEU A 126 -0.75 40.18 13.59
C LEU A 126 0.27 40.42 14.71
N ASP A 127 -0.10 40.03 15.93
CA ASP A 127 0.78 39.98 17.11
C ASP A 127 0.61 38.63 17.81
N TYR A 128 1.65 37.80 17.81
CA TYR A 128 1.62 36.49 18.48
C TYR A 128 1.48 36.58 20.01
N GLY A 129 1.72 37.74 20.59
CA GLY A 129 1.45 38.04 22.00
C GLY A 129 -0.02 38.31 22.33
N ASP A 130 -0.82 38.59 21.30
CA ASP A 130 -2.25 38.87 21.43
C ASP A 130 -3.08 37.89 20.58
N ALA A 131 -3.67 36.89 21.23
CA ALA A 131 -4.45 35.85 20.57
C ALA A 131 -5.65 36.39 19.77
N THR A 132 -6.17 37.58 20.10
CA THR A 132 -7.31 38.20 19.38
C THR A 132 -6.93 38.57 17.96
N THR A 133 -5.66 38.82 17.67
CA THR A 133 -5.14 39.12 16.32
C THR A 133 -5.08 37.88 15.42
N LEU A 134 -5.36 36.69 15.97
CA LEU A 134 -5.45 35.41 15.25
C LEU A 134 -6.91 34.93 15.09
N GLU A 135 -7.89 35.71 15.51
CA GLU A 135 -9.30 35.37 15.31
C GLU A 135 -9.74 35.53 13.85
N HIS A 136 -9.35 36.65 13.23
CA HIS A 136 -9.45 36.80 11.78
C HIS A 136 -8.30 36.07 11.06
N TRP A 137 -8.45 35.86 9.77
CA TRP A 137 -7.40 35.26 8.93
C TRP A 137 -6.37 36.34 8.55
N THR A 138 -5.50 36.68 9.51
CA THR A 138 -4.58 37.83 9.45
C THR A 138 -3.25 37.55 8.75
N TRP A 139 -3.06 36.33 8.27
CA TRP A 139 -1.92 35.87 7.49
C TRP A 139 -2.38 35.08 6.26
N CYS A 140 -1.61 35.15 5.16
CA CYS A 140 -2.07 34.57 3.90
C CYS A 140 -2.21 33.05 3.93
N ASP A 141 -1.43 32.34 4.76
CA ASP A 141 -1.49 30.89 4.92
C ASP A 141 -2.89 30.44 5.41
N ALA A 142 -3.56 31.26 6.18
CA ALA A 142 -4.92 30.99 6.64
C ALA A 142 -5.93 30.73 5.51
N LEU A 143 -5.67 31.29 4.33
CA LEU A 143 -6.50 31.11 3.13
C LEU A 143 -6.40 29.70 2.53
N PHE A 144 -5.41 28.91 2.92
CA PHE A 144 -5.38 27.47 2.68
C PHE A 144 -6.08 26.68 3.78
N MET A 145 -5.89 27.06 5.02
CA MET A 145 -6.21 26.25 6.19
C MET A 145 -7.74 26.13 6.43
N ALA A 146 -8.44 27.25 6.44
CA ALA A 146 -9.84 27.32 6.87
C ALA A 146 -10.87 27.43 5.73
N PRO A 147 -10.72 28.27 4.70
CA PRO A 147 -11.79 28.51 3.71
C PRO A 147 -12.34 27.26 3.05
N PRO A 148 -11.54 26.27 2.63
CA PRO A 148 -12.06 25.04 2.01
C PRO A 148 -12.99 24.24 2.93
N VAL A 149 -12.75 24.29 4.23
CA VAL A 149 -13.61 23.60 5.24
C VAL A 149 -15.02 24.20 5.25
N TYR A 150 -15.14 25.52 5.34
CA TYR A 150 -16.43 26.20 5.29
C TYR A 150 -17.16 25.98 3.97
N MET A 151 -16.41 25.93 2.85
CA MET A 151 -16.99 25.66 1.55
C MET A 151 -17.58 24.26 1.45
N LYS A 152 -16.84 23.25 1.91
CA LYS A 152 -17.36 21.87 1.99
C LYS A 152 -18.56 21.73 2.92
N LEU A 153 -18.55 22.39 4.06
CA LEU A 153 -19.70 22.40 4.98
C LEU A 153 -20.95 22.97 4.30
N TYR A 154 -20.79 24.04 3.50
CA TYR A 154 -21.92 24.55 2.71
C TYR A 154 -22.47 23.49 1.74
N ASN A 155 -21.61 22.82 1.01
CA ASN A 155 -22.06 21.79 0.06
C ASN A 155 -22.68 20.58 0.73
N ILE A 156 -22.17 20.18 1.89
CA ILE A 156 -22.68 19.01 2.64
C ILE A 156 -24.03 19.33 3.29
N THR A 157 -24.19 20.51 3.88
CA THR A 157 -25.36 20.89 4.69
C THR A 157 -26.42 21.69 3.93
N GLY A 158 -26.03 22.38 2.85
CA GLY A 158 -26.86 23.36 2.15
C GLY A 158 -27.04 24.69 2.88
N ASP A 159 -26.45 24.85 4.07
CA ASP A 159 -26.63 26.06 4.89
C ASP A 159 -25.70 27.18 4.40
N LYS A 160 -26.33 28.24 3.92
CA LYS A 160 -25.65 29.41 3.34
C LYS A 160 -24.79 30.20 4.34
N LYS A 161 -24.95 29.98 5.65
CA LYS A 161 -24.14 30.66 6.67
C LYS A 161 -22.66 30.38 6.49
N PHE A 162 -22.30 29.15 6.08
CA PHE A 162 -20.90 28.75 5.90
C PHE A 162 -20.23 29.49 4.76
N ILE A 163 -20.86 29.54 3.58
CA ILE A 163 -20.27 30.26 2.44
C ILE A 163 -20.26 31.78 2.64
N ARG A 164 -21.26 32.34 3.32
CA ARG A 164 -21.30 33.79 3.64
C ARG A 164 -20.18 34.18 4.58
N PHE A 165 -19.94 33.40 5.60
CA PHE A 165 -18.88 33.64 6.58
C PHE A 165 -17.50 33.53 5.86
N MET A 166 -17.28 32.44 5.13
CA MET A 166 -16.04 32.23 4.37
C MET A 166 -15.75 33.38 3.42
N ASP A 167 -16.72 33.79 2.61
CA ASP A 167 -16.55 34.86 1.63
C ASP A 167 -16.23 36.21 2.29
N LYS A 168 -16.89 36.52 3.39
CA LYS A 168 -16.62 37.75 4.15
C LYS A 168 -15.21 37.77 4.72
N GLU A 169 -14.80 36.71 5.41
CA GLU A 169 -13.47 36.65 6.02
C GLU A 169 -12.37 36.55 4.96
N TYR A 170 -12.58 35.81 3.90
CA TYR A 170 -11.62 35.71 2.78
C TYR A 170 -11.37 37.08 2.14
N LYS A 171 -12.43 37.80 1.82
CA LYS A 171 -12.33 39.14 1.22
C LYS A 171 -11.70 40.16 2.15
N ALA A 172 -11.91 40.07 3.45
CA ALA A 172 -11.24 40.91 4.42
C ALA A 172 -9.71 40.69 4.39
N THR A 173 -9.26 39.41 4.39
CA THR A 173 -7.84 39.07 4.22
C THR A 173 -7.28 39.51 2.88
N TYR A 174 -8.01 39.25 1.79
CA TYR A 174 -7.63 39.72 0.45
C TYR A 174 -7.43 41.23 0.40
N ASN A 175 -8.38 42.00 0.91
CA ASN A 175 -8.30 43.48 0.89
C ASN A 175 -7.11 43.99 1.72
N TYR A 176 -6.68 43.25 2.73
CA TYR A 176 -5.61 43.66 3.63
C TYR A 176 -4.21 43.23 3.14
N LEU A 177 -4.08 42.02 2.57
CA LEU A 177 -2.78 41.42 2.25
C LEU A 177 -2.44 41.37 0.76
N PHE A 178 -3.42 41.48 -0.14
CA PHE A 178 -3.15 41.37 -1.58
C PHE A 178 -2.58 42.68 -2.15
N ASP A 179 -1.38 42.58 -2.68
CA ASP A 179 -0.76 43.69 -3.40
C ASP A 179 -1.25 43.73 -4.84
N LYS A 180 -2.03 44.75 -5.19
CA LYS A 180 -2.63 44.90 -6.52
C LYS A 180 -1.64 45.32 -7.62
N GLU A 181 -0.49 45.83 -7.24
CA GLU A 181 0.58 46.21 -8.18
C GLU A 181 1.33 44.95 -8.64
N ASP A 182 1.73 44.10 -7.69
CA ASP A 182 2.48 42.87 -7.97
C ASP A 182 1.60 41.65 -8.18
N ASN A 183 0.30 41.71 -7.89
CA ASN A 183 -0.62 40.59 -7.91
C ASN A 183 -0.14 39.36 -7.06
N LEU A 184 0.41 39.67 -5.89
CA LEU A 184 0.90 38.69 -4.91
C LEU A 184 0.42 39.05 -3.52
N PHE A 185 0.43 38.08 -2.61
CA PHE A 185 0.09 38.28 -1.22
C PHE A 185 1.32 38.53 -0.36
N TYR A 186 1.31 39.56 0.47
CA TYR A 186 2.16 39.61 1.66
C TYR A 186 1.76 38.49 2.62
N ARG A 187 2.71 37.97 3.37
CA ARG A 187 2.43 36.98 4.38
C ARG A 187 1.51 37.52 5.47
N ASP A 188 1.87 38.69 6.01
CA ASP A 188 1.11 39.48 6.96
C ASP A 188 1.60 40.93 6.95
N HIS A 189 0.98 41.81 7.76
CA HIS A 189 1.25 43.24 7.77
C HIS A 189 2.71 43.62 8.06
N ARG A 190 3.45 42.77 8.79
CA ARG A 190 4.84 43.04 9.14
C ARG A 190 5.75 43.16 7.91
N TYR A 191 5.36 42.59 6.79
CA TYR A 191 6.12 42.60 5.54
C TYR A 191 5.77 43.76 4.60
N PHE A 192 4.80 44.60 4.91
CA PHE A 192 4.38 45.71 4.02
C PHE A 192 5.48 46.71 3.71
N THR A 193 6.40 46.94 4.63
CA THR A 193 7.50 47.89 4.49
C THR A 193 8.87 47.26 4.32
N MET A 194 8.95 45.93 4.50
CA MET A 194 10.21 45.19 4.36
C MET A 194 10.60 45.08 2.88
N LYS A 195 11.91 45.03 2.63
CA LYS A 195 12.47 44.83 1.31
C LYS A 195 13.48 43.69 1.31
N GLU A 196 13.54 43.01 0.18
CA GLU A 196 14.60 42.06 -0.13
C GLU A 196 15.94 42.75 -0.38
N ALA A 197 17.03 42.00 -0.45
CA ALA A 197 18.37 42.52 -0.71
C ALA A 197 18.48 43.28 -2.06
N ASN A 198 17.72 42.85 -3.05
CA ASN A 198 17.64 43.55 -4.35
C ASN A 198 16.68 44.75 -4.37
N GLY A 199 16.09 45.13 -3.24
CA GLY A 199 15.15 46.24 -3.09
C GLY A 199 13.69 45.89 -3.43
N ALA A 200 13.39 44.67 -3.87
CA ALA A 200 12.02 44.25 -4.16
C ALA A 200 11.19 44.08 -2.86
N LYS A 201 9.87 44.09 -3.02
CA LYS A 201 8.92 43.72 -1.94
C LYS A 201 9.13 42.25 -1.52
N VAL A 202 8.88 41.94 -0.27
CA VAL A 202 9.01 40.58 0.26
C VAL A 202 7.74 39.78 -0.03
N PHE A 203 7.79 38.90 -1.03
CA PHE A 203 6.72 37.94 -1.32
C PHE A 203 7.24 36.53 -1.20
N TRP A 204 6.85 35.89 -0.12
CA TRP A 204 7.24 34.54 0.22
C TRP A 204 6.59 33.51 -0.71
N GLY A 205 7.40 32.62 -1.29
CA GLY A 205 6.93 31.59 -2.24
C GLY A 205 5.87 30.69 -1.63
N ARG A 206 6.14 30.08 -0.45
CA ARG A 206 5.16 29.20 0.21
C ARG A 206 3.92 29.95 0.67
N GLY A 207 4.01 31.20 1.10
CA GLY A 207 2.84 32.00 1.46
C GLY A 207 1.85 32.14 0.29
N ASN A 208 2.34 32.48 -0.89
CA ASN A 208 1.54 32.52 -2.11
C ASN A 208 1.13 31.12 -2.59
N GLY A 209 1.95 30.10 -2.33
CA GLY A 209 1.61 28.70 -2.56
C GLY A 209 0.40 28.26 -1.73
N TRP A 210 0.35 28.62 -0.46
CA TRP A 210 -0.82 28.37 0.40
C TRP A 210 -2.09 28.97 -0.20
N VAL A 211 -2.04 30.23 -0.61
CA VAL A 211 -3.20 30.91 -1.20
C VAL A 211 -3.69 30.18 -2.45
N LEU A 212 -2.78 29.83 -3.37
CA LEU A 212 -3.15 29.11 -4.59
C LEU A 212 -3.67 27.71 -4.33
N GLY A 213 -3.03 26.95 -3.42
CA GLY A 213 -3.54 25.64 -3.03
C GLY A 213 -4.94 25.69 -2.41
N GLY A 214 -5.19 26.69 -1.57
CA GLY A 214 -6.53 26.96 -1.00
C GLY A 214 -7.56 27.35 -2.06
N LEU A 215 -7.17 28.15 -3.04
CA LEU A 215 -8.05 28.53 -4.15
C LEU A 215 -8.45 27.33 -5.02
N VAL A 216 -7.54 26.37 -5.25
CA VAL A 216 -7.88 25.13 -5.94
C VAL A 216 -8.96 24.36 -5.18
N GLU A 217 -8.77 24.16 -3.87
CA GLU A 217 -9.77 23.46 -3.05
C GLU A 217 -11.11 24.21 -3.01
N LEU A 218 -11.11 25.55 -2.95
CA LEU A 218 -12.33 26.35 -3.06
C LEU A 218 -13.02 26.20 -4.42
N LEU A 219 -12.28 26.30 -5.50
CA LEU A 219 -12.85 26.26 -6.85
C LEU A 219 -13.40 24.86 -7.20
N ARG A 220 -12.82 23.80 -6.63
CA ARG A 220 -13.39 22.43 -6.73
C ARG A 220 -14.81 22.36 -6.18
N GLU A 221 -15.04 23.04 -5.07
CA GLU A 221 -16.30 22.99 -4.33
C GLU A 221 -17.31 24.02 -4.79
N LEU A 222 -16.87 25.16 -5.35
CA LEU A 222 -17.75 26.23 -5.82
C LEU A 222 -18.55 25.83 -7.04
N PRO A 223 -19.90 25.79 -6.98
CA PRO A 223 -20.71 25.50 -8.15
C PRO A 223 -20.44 26.48 -9.31
N ALA A 224 -20.46 26.00 -10.54
CA ALA A 224 -20.18 26.82 -11.72
C ALA A 224 -21.06 28.07 -11.83
N LYS A 225 -22.30 28.01 -11.37
CA LYS A 225 -23.28 29.12 -11.38
C LYS A 225 -23.33 29.91 -10.06
N SER A 226 -22.42 29.65 -9.11
CA SER A 226 -22.39 30.37 -7.86
C SER A 226 -22.01 31.84 -8.07
N LYS A 227 -22.76 32.76 -7.47
CA LYS A 227 -22.44 34.21 -7.47
C LYS A 227 -21.06 34.53 -6.86
N TYR A 228 -20.52 33.64 -6.04
CA TYR A 228 -19.21 33.81 -5.41
C TYR A 228 -18.06 33.39 -6.33
N ARG A 229 -18.29 32.49 -7.28
CA ARG A 229 -17.23 31.91 -8.14
C ARG A 229 -16.40 32.93 -8.91
N PRO A 230 -17.00 33.99 -9.53
CA PRO A 230 -16.22 34.93 -10.34
C PRO A 230 -15.06 35.58 -9.60
N PHE A 231 -15.22 35.97 -8.33
CA PHE A 231 -14.16 36.56 -7.53
C PHE A 231 -12.96 35.61 -7.35
N TYR A 232 -13.22 34.37 -6.94
CA TYR A 232 -12.17 33.39 -6.67
C TYR A 232 -11.50 32.91 -7.95
N GLN A 233 -12.26 32.78 -9.03
CA GLN A 233 -11.72 32.43 -10.33
C GLN A 233 -10.81 33.53 -10.91
N ASP A 234 -11.21 34.79 -10.81
CA ASP A 234 -10.41 35.95 -11.23
C ASP A 234 -9.11 36.04 -10.42
N LEU A 235 -9.19 35.91 -9.10
CA LEU A 235 -8.02 35.91 -8.23
C LEU A 235 -7.07 34.76 -8.54
N PHE A 236 -7.60 33.57 -8.74
CA PHE A 236 -6.82 32.39 -9.14
C PHE A 236 -6.06 32.63 -10.44
N GLN A 237 -6.75 33.14 -11.47
CA GLN A 237 -6.14 33.42 -12.77
C GLN A 237 -5.08 34.50 -12.69
N LYS A 238 -5.30 35.57 -11.91
CA LYS A 238 -4.30 36.63 -11.68
C LYS A 238 -3.03 36.10 -11.03
N LEU A 239 -3.18 35.32 -9.95
CA LEU A 239 -2.04 34.72 -9.27
C LEU A 239 -1.28 33.74 -10.18
N CYS A 240 -1.97 32.87 -10.91
CA CYS A 240 -1.34 31.93 -11.83
C CYS A 240 -0.54 32.64 -12.93
N ARG A 241 -1.10 33.68 -13.53
CA ARG A 241 -0.39 34.48 -14.52
C ARG A 241 0.81 35.22 -13.95
N ARG A 242 0.74 35.62 -12.68
CA ARG A 242 1.86 36.26 -12.00
C ARG A 242 2.99 35.32 -11.65
N ILE A 243 2.67 34.12 -11.11
CA ILE A 243 3.70 33.19 -10.66
C ILE A 243 4.38 32.41 -11.79
N ALA A 244 3.70 32.17 -12.90
CA ALA A 244 4.26 31.38 -14.00
C ALA A 244 5.59 31.97 -14.55
N PRO A 245 5.70 33.27 -14.88
CA PRO A 245 6.95 33.84 -15.35
C PRO A 245 8.04 33.96 -14.27
N LEU A 246 7.70 33.73 -12.98
CA LEU A 246 8.66 33.71 -11.88
C LEU A 246 9.31 32.32 -11.66
N GLN A 247 8.96 31.33 -12.47
CA GLN A 247 9.64 30.04 -12.45
C GLN A 247 11.10 30.20 -12.84
N ASN A 248 12.01 29.68 -12.02
CA ASN A 248 13.45 29.77 -12.25
C ASN A 248 13.92 28.76 -13.32
N LYS A 249 15.17 28.92 -13.79
CA LYS A 249 15.75 28.05 -14.83
C LYS A 249 15.84 26.59 -14.43
N ASP A 250 15.96 26.30 -13.13
CA ASP A 250 15.97 24.97 -12.56
C ASP A 250 14.58 24.28 -12.51
N GLY A 251 13.53 25.01 -12.90
CA GLY A 251 12.15 24.52 -12.90
C GLY A 251 11.40 24.73 -11.58
N PHE A 252 12.09 25.11 -10.53
CA PHE A 252 11.50 25.44 -9.24
C PHE A 252 11.12 26.92 -9.13
N TRP A 253 10.30 27.22 -8.13
CA TRP A 253 10.25 28.54 -7.52
C TRP A 253 11.08 28.49 -6.25
N HIS A 254 11.73 29.62 -5.93
CA HIS A 254 12.57 29.74 -4.75
C HIS A 254 11.82 30.41 -3.59
N ALA A 255 12.42 30.44 -2.41
CA ALA A 255 11.74 30.94 -1.21
C ALA A 255 11.26 32.40 -1.35
N SER A 256 12.04 33.27 -1.99
CA SER A 256 11.59 34.62 -2.38
C SER A 256 11.20 34.66 -3.85
N LEU A 257 9.97 35.12 -4.13
CA LEU A 257 9.46 35.20 -5.51
C LEU A 257 10.11 36.31 -6.33
N LEU A 258 10.47 37.43 -5.72
CA LEU A 258 11.03 38.60 -6.40
C LEU A 258 12.53 38.81 -6.19
N ASP A 259 13.16 38.01 -5.33
CA ASP A 259 14.62 37.99 -5.13
C ASP A 259 15.15 36.54 -5.05
N PRO A 260 14.97 35.72 -6.09
CA PRO A 260 15.43 34.34 -6.06
C PRO A 260 16.97 34.24 -5.99
N ALA A 261 17.72 35.28 -6.41
CA ALA A 261 19.17 35.28 -6.36
C ALA A 261 19.72 35.26 -4.92
N SER A 262 19.04 35.89 -3.98
CA SER A 262 19.38 35.85 -2.56
C SER A 262 19.01 34.53 -1.91
N TYR A 263 18.18 33.72 -2.55
CA TYR A 263 17.72 32.39 -2.12
C TYR A 263 17.88 31.40 -3.28
N PRO A 264 19.14 31.03 -3.62
CA PRO A 264 19.42 30.33 -4.87
C PRO A 264 19.01 28.83 -4.87
N SER A 265 18.61 28.28 -3.72
CA SER A 265 18.18 26.88 -3.62
C SER A 265 16.74 26.69 -4.06
N PRO A 266 16.41 25.52 -4.62
CA PRO A 266 15.02 25.10 -4.81
C PRO A 266 14.20 25.21 -3.53
N GLU A 267 12.88 25.45 -3.66
CA GLU A 267 11.94 25.32 -2.55
C GLU A 267 10.74 24.48 -3.02
N THR A 268 10.64 23.25 -2.52
CA THR A 268 9.70 22.24 -3.06
C THR A 268 8.27 22.43 -2.60
N SER A 269 8.02 23.02 -1.41
CA SER A 269 6.65 23.21 -0.95
C SER A 269 5.90 24.25 -1.78
N CYS A 270 6.49 25.43 -2.05
CA CYS A 270 5.86 26.43 -2.93
C CYS A 270 5.75 25.90 -4.37
N SER A 271 6.79 25.24 -4.87
CA SER A 271 6.79 24.67 -6.22
C SER A 271 5.69 23.61 -6.36
N GLY A 272 5.46 22.79 -5.35
CA GLY A 272 4.36 21.82 -5.31
C GLY A 272 2.99 22.49 -5.41
N PHE A 273 2.71 23.52 -4.61
CA PHE A 273 1.45 24.25 -4.68
C PHE A 273 1.26 24.98 -6.03
N PHE A 274 2.31 25.53 -6.59
CA PHE A 274 2.22 26.23 -7.87
C PHE A 274 1.95 25.26 -9.03
N VAL A 275 2.64 24.13 -9.07
CA VAL A 275 2.33 23.08 -10.06
C VAL A 275 0.90 22.56 -9.89
N TYR A 276 0.45 22.35 -8.63
CA TYR A 276 -0.92 21.98 -8.33
C TYR A 276 -1.94 22.95 -8.92
N ALA A 277 -1.75 24.25 -8.68
CA ALA A 277 -2.65 25.28 -9.17
C ALA A 277 -2.64 25.39 -10.69
N LEU A 278 -1.45 25.43 -11.30
CA LEU A 278 -1.32 25.55 -12.77
C LEU A 278 -1.90 24.33 -13.49
N ALA A 279 -1.62 23.13 -13.02
CA ALA A 279 -2.16 21.91 -13.60
C ALA A 279 -3.68 21.84 -13.45
N TYR A 280 -4.23 22.19 -12.28
CA TYR A 280 -5.67 22.30 -12.05
C TYR A 280 -6.32 23.31 -13.01
N GLY A 281 -5.69 24.49 -13.14
CA GLY A 281 -6.21 25.53 -14.05
C GLY A 281 -6.29 25.07 -15.51
N ILE A 282 -5.32 24.31 -15.98
CA ILE A 282 -5.34 23.69 -17.33
C ILE A 282 -6.44 22.64 -17.40
N ASN A 283 -6.52 21.75 -16.44
CA ASN A 283 -7.50 20.65 -16.41
C ASN A 283 -8.96 21.15 -16.39
N GLU A 284 -9.22 22.28 -15.72
CA GLU A 284 -10.55 22.89 -15.63
C GLU A 284 -10.82 23.95 -16.74
N GLY A 285 -9.89 24.15 -17.65
CA GLY A 285 -10.03 25.15 -18.73
C GLY A 285 -9.98 26.60 -18.24
N LEU A 286 -9.46 26.86 -17.03
CA LEU A 286 -9.31 28.19 -16.47
C LEU A 286 -8.04 28.89 -16.97
N LEU A 287 -7.06 28.12 -17.44
CA LEU A 287 -5.78 28.59 -17.98
C LEU A 287 -5.55 27.99 -19.37
N PRO A 288 -5.08 28.77 -20.34
CA PRO A 288 -4.72 28.26 -21.67
C PRO A 288 -3.60 27.22 -21.59
N LYS A 289 -3.85 26.03 -22.15
CA LYS A 289 -2.91 24.91 -22.09
C LYS A 289 -1.57 25.24 -22.74
N GLU A 290 -1.58 25.89 -23.89
CA GLU A 290 -0.39 26.21 -24.67
C GLU A 290 0.57 27.13 -23.90
N GLU A 291 0.02 28.02 -23.08
CA GLU A 291 0.78 29.00 -22.29
C GLU A 291 1.37 28.36 -21.03
N PHE A 292 0.59 27.54 -20.31
CA PHE A 292 0.94 27.10 -18.97
C PHE A 292 1.51 25.67 -18.93
N MET A 293 1.25 24.82 -19.93
CA MET A 293 1.75 23.46 -19.95
C MET A 293 3.27 23.35 -19.85
N PRO A 294 4.08 24.18 -20.57
CA PRO A 294 5.53 24.13 -20.41
C PRO A 294 6.02 24.42 -18.99
N VAL A 295 5.30 25.31 -18.27
CA VAL A 295 5.61 25.62 -16.87
C VAL A 295 5.30 24.44 -15.96
N VAL A 296 4.17 23.78 -16.17
CA VAL A 296 3.78 22.58 -15.42
C VAL A 296 4.74 21.42 -15.67
N GLU A 297 5.10 21.17 -16.93
CA GLU A 297 6.06 20.11 -17.30
C GLU A 297 7.40 20.30 -16.60
N LYS A 298 7.95 21.50 -16.70
CA LYS A 298 9.22 21.84 -16.09
C LYS A 298 9.17 21.79 -14.56
N GLY A 299 8.09 22.28 -13.96
CA GLY A 299 7.88 22.28 -12.52
C GLY A 299 7.71 20.86 -11.95
N TRP A 300 6.95 20.00 -12.62
CA TRP A 300 6.78 18.62 -12.19
C TRP A 300 8.08 17.82 -12.29
N GLN A 301 8.83 17.95 -13.37
CA GLN A 301 10.15 17.32 -13.51
C GLN A 301 11.11 17.77 -12.41
N ALA A 302 11.11 19.07 -12.09
CA ALA A 302 11.90 19.61 -10.99
C ALA A 302 11.50 18.98 -9.64
N LEU A 303 10.20 18.91 -9.34
CA LEU A 303 9.69 18.28 -8.12
C LEU A 303 10.11 16.80 -8.02
N VAL A 304 10.00 16.04 -9.09
CA VAL A 304 10.42 14.63 -9.12
C VAL A 304 11.93 14.50 -8.88
N SER A 305 12.74 15.42 -9.43
CA SER A 305 14.19 15.43 -9.22
C SER A 305 14.61 15.69 -7.77
N ALA A 306 13.73 16.30 -6.97
CA ALA A 306 13.97 16.54 -5.54
C ALA A 306 13.61 15.35 -4.65
N VAL A 307 13.07 14.27 -5.21
CA VAL A 307 12.76 13.02 -4.50
C VAL A 307 14.00 12.14 -4.47
N GLY A 308 14.50 11.84 -3.27
CA GLY A 308 15.64 10.95 -3.07
C GLY A 308 15.37 9.51 -3.47
N GLU A 309 16.40 8.68 -3.52
CA GLU A 309 16.29 7.25 -3.87
C GLU A 309 15.38 6.49 -2.91
N ASP A 310 15.34 6.91 -1.64
CA ASP A 310 14.48 6.35 -0.59
C ASP A 310 13.03 6.86 -0.63
N GLY A 311 12.72 7.87 -1.45
CA GLY A 311 11.41 8.53 -1.53
C GLY A 311 11.28 9.82 -0.71
N LYS A 312 12.32 10.23 0.02
CA LYS A 312 12.34 11.49 0.77
C LYS A 312 12.26 12.70 -0.19
N LEU A 313 11.29 13.60 0.05
CA LEU A 313 11.24 14.87 -0.65
C LEU A 313 12.17 15.88 0.05
N GLY A 314 13.21 16.32 -0.63
CA GLY A 314 14.14 17.32 -0.13
C GLY A 314 13.74 18.76 -0.48
N TYR A 315 14.58 19.71 -0.08
CA TYR A 315 14.45 21.14 -0.34
C TYR A 315 13.13 21.74 0.17
N VAL A 316 12.58 21.26 1.26
CA VAL A 316 11.41 21.85 1.91
C VAL A 316 11.85 22.84 2.96
N GLN A 317 11.55 24.12 2.77
CA GLN A 317 11.83 25.13 3.78
C GLN A 317 11.10 24.78 5.09
N PRO A 318 11.81 24.78 6.25
CA PRO A 318 11.17 24.58 7.55
C PRO A 318 10.07 25.60 7.85
N ILE A 319 9.30 25.37 8.90
CA ILE A 319 8.25 26.29 9.37
C ILE A 319 8.82 27.71 9.48
N GLY A 320 8.11 28.66 8.92
CA GLY A 320 8.51 30.06 8.87
C GLY A 320 7.39 30.97 8.40
N ALA A 321 7.74 32.22 8.16
CA ALA A 321 6.80 33.26 7.71
C ALA A 321 7.37 34.11 6.57
N ASP A 322 8.61 33.86 6.19
CA ASP A 322 9.35 34.63 5.20
C ASP A 322 10.42 33.77 4.51
N PRO A 323 11.01 34.24 3.43
CA PRO A 323 12.07 33.52 2.73
C PRO A 323 13.27 33.21 3.64
N LYS A 324 13.73 31.96 3.61
CA LYS A 324 14.93 31.47 4.29
C LYS A 324 15.71 30.55 3.35
N LYS A 325 16.99 30.33 3.69
CA LYS A 325 17.85 29.38 2.97
C LYS A 325 17.32 27.96 3.13
N VAL A 326 17.37 27.20 2.04
CA VAL A 326 16.93 25.81 1.97
C VAL A 326 18.09 24.92 1.54
N THR A 327 18.19 23.74 2.11
CA THR A 327 19.22 22.74 1.78
C THR A 327 18.58 21.44 1.27
N PRO A 328 19.32 20.59 0.55
CA PRO A 328 18.79 19.32 0.02
C PRO A 328 18.17 18.41 1.10
N ASP A 329 18.71 18.41 2.31
CA ASP A 329 18.30 17.51 3.39
C ASP A 329 17.06 17.98 4.16
N MET A 330 16.68 19.26 3.99
CA MET A 330 15.52 19.82 4.66
C MET A 330 14.24 19.21 4.11
N THR A 331 13.42 18.69 5.01
CA THR A 331 12.07 18.20 4.71
C THR A 331 11.11 18.51 5.84
N GLU A 332 9.86 18.72 5.49
CA GLU A 332 8.74 18.92 6.41
C GLU A 332 7.48 18.30 5.80
N VAL A 333 6.59 17.83 6.66
CA VAL A 333 5.44 16.99 6.29
C VAL A 333 4.52 17.66 5.26
N TYR A 334 4.40 18.99 5.27
CA TYR A 334 3.58 19.73 4.30
C TYR A 334 4.17 19.73 2.88
N GLY A 335 5.48 19.52 2.73
CA GLY A 335 6.11 19.38 1.41
C GLY A 335 5.57 18.19 0.62
N PRO A 336 5.63 16.95 1.17
CA PRO A 336 4.95 15.80 0.61
C PRO A 336 3.45 16.02 0.36
N GLY A 337 2.75 16.75 1.22
CA GLY A 337 1.35 17.13 0.98
C GLY A 337 1.16 17.92 -0.31
N ALA A 338 1.94 18.98 -0.50
CA ALA A 338 1.93 19.79 -1.73
C ALA A 338 2.34 18.98 -2.97
N PHE A 339 3.35 18.10 -2.84
CA PHE A 339 3.78 17.20 -3.91
C PHE A 339 2.66 16.26 -4.35
N LEU A 340 1.93 15.64 -3.42
CA LEU A 340 0.82 14.74 -3.73
C LEU A 340 -0.35 15.48 -4.38
N MET A 341 -0.67 16.68 -3.91
CA MET A 341 -1.70 17.52 -4.56
C MET A 341 -1.30 17.85 -5.99
N ALA A 342 -0.06 18.30 -6.23
CA ALA A 342 0.46 18.53 -7.58
C ALA A 342 0.38 17.27 -8.45
N GLY A 343 0.85 16.14 -7.93
CA GLY A 343 0.83 14.85 -8.60
C GLY A 343 -0.58 14.41 -9.02
N THR A 344 -1.59 14.69 -8.21
CA THR A 344 -3.00 14.38 -8.53
C THR A 344 -3.45 15.08 -9.81
N GLU A 345 -3.14 16.36 -9.96
CA GLU A 345 -3.53 17.13 -11.15
C GLU A 345 -2.67 16.79 -12.37
N VAL A 346 -1.38 16.53 -12.18
CA VAL A 346 -0.50 16.03 -13.25
C VAL A 346 -0.96 14.65 -13.74
N TYR A 347 -1.39 13.77 -12.82
CA TYR A 347 -1.97 12.47 -13.17
C TYR A 347 -3.23 12.60 -14.03
N ARG A 348 -4.10 13.57 -13.76
CA ARG A 348 -5.32 13.82 -14.56
C ARG A 348 -5.04 14.17 -16.02
N MET A 349 -3.94 14.86 -16.29
CA MET A 349 -3.54 15.25 -17.65
C MET A 349 -2.60 14.25 -18.32
N ALA A 350 -2.09 13.26 -17.58
CA ALA A 350 -1.14 12.28 -18.08
C ALA A 350 -1.81 11.26 -19.02
N GLN A 351 -1.03 10.75 -19.97
CA GLN A 351 -1.48 9.72 -20.90
C GLN A 351 -1.37 8.32 -20.31
N ASP A 352 -2.32 7.46 -20.67
CA ASP A 352 -2.20 6.04 -20.42
C ASP A 352 -1.10 5.45 -21.32
N THR A 353 -0.08 4.85 -20.71
CA THR A 353 0.83 3.97 -21.43
C THR A 353 0.49 2.53 -21.05
N PRO A 354 0.74 1.57 -21.95
CA PRO A 354 0.77 0.16 -21.56
C PRO A 354 1.72 0.04 -20.37
N ARG A 355 1.29 -0.62 -19.29
CA ARG A 355 2.14 -0.87 -18.12
C ARG A 355 3.46 -1.47 -18.61
N GLN A 356 4.56 -0.76 -18.41
CA GLN A 356 5.91 -1.30 -18.58
C GLN A 356 6.44 -1.58 -17.18
N HIS A 357 6.63 -2.85 -16.88
CA HIS A 357 7.25 -3.27 -15.63
C HIS A 357 8.77 -3.27 -15.77
N ALA A 358 9.46 -2.71 -14.78
CA ALA A 358 10.92 -2.54 -14.82
C ALA A 358 11.65 -3.89 -14.79
N ASN A 359 11.15 -4.85 -14.02
CA ASN A 359 11.82 -6.13 -13.77
C ASN A 359 11.14 -7.35 -14.42
N ILE A 360 9.86 -7.23 -14.79
CA ILE A 360 9.09 -8.33 -15.38
C ILE A 360 8.65 -7.92 -16.79
N SER A 361 8.93 -8.76 -17.78
CA SER A 361 8.61 -8.49 -19.19
C SER A 361 7.10 -8.37 -19.42
N GLN A 362 6.64 -7.23 -19.91
CA GLN A 362 5.23 -7.00 -20.25
C GLN A 362 4.72 -7.97 -21.32
N ASN A 363 5.56 -8.33 -22.29
CA ASN A 363 5.18 -9.31 -23.31
C ASN A 363 4.94 -10.67 -22.65
N ARG A 364 5.84 -11.09 -21.72
CA ARG A 364 5.67 -12.36 -21.02
C ARG A 364 4.44 -12.37 -20.14
N ILE A 365 4.10 -11.25 -19.49
CA ILE A 365 2.85 -11.11 -18.71
C ILE A 365 1.63 -11.34 -19.61
N ARG A 366 1.60 -10.74 -20.80
CA ARG A 366 0.47 -10.91 -21.75
C ARG A 366 0.38 -12.36 -22.26
N GLU A 367 1.50 -13.00 -22.59
CA GLU A 367 1.54 -14.41 -22.99
C GLU A 367 0.96 -15.30 -21.89
N ILE A 368 1.39 -15.10 -20.65
CA ILE A 368 0.91 -15.88 -19.51
C ILE A 368 -0.57 -15.58 -19.22
N ALA A 369 -0.99 -14.31 -19.27
CA ALA A 369 -2.39 -13.94 -19.08
C ALA A 369 -3.34 -14.66 -20.08
N ALA A 370 -2.89 -14.87 -21.32
CA ALA A 370 -3.64 -15.63 -22.32
C ALA A 370 -3.75 -17.14 -21.96
N MET A 371 -2.90 -17.66 -21.08
CA MET A 371 -2.97 -19.05 -20.61
C MET A 371 -3.88 -19.24 -19.40
N LEU A 372 -4.12 -18.16 -18.64
CA LEU A 372 -4.85 -18.23 -17.38
C LEU A 372 -6.38 -18.29 -17.57
N PRO A 373 -7.13 -18.94 -16.66
CA PRO A 373 -8.59 -18.92 -16.67
C PRO A 373 -9.12 -17.51 -16.40
N ASP A 374 -10.37 -17.23 -16.80
CA ASP A 374 -11.00 -15.92 -16.58
C ASP A 374 -11.17 -15.61 -15.09
N LYS A 375 -11.52 -16.61 -14.30
CA LYS A 375 -11.69 -16.49 -12.86
C LYS A 375 -10.45 -16.97 -12.11
N PRO A 376 -10.13 -16.34 -10.97
CA PRO A 376 -9.08 -16.86 -10.11
C PRO A 376 -9.46 -18.24 -9.56
N GLU A 377 -8.48 -19.13 -9.45
CA GLU A 377 -8.68 -20.50 -8.94
C GLU A 377 -7.52 -20.87 -8.01
N GLY A 378 -7.86 -21.43 -6.85
CA GLY A 378 -6.91 -22.03 -5.92
C GLY A 378 -6.64 -23.51 -6.20
N ILE A 379 -5.67 -24.06 -5.49
CA ILE A 379 -5.39 -25.50 -5.52
C ILE A 379 -6.35 -26.30 -4.65
N GLY A 380 -7.01 -25.67 -3.69
CA GLY A 380 -7.97 -26.31 -2.79
C GLY A 380 -9.25 -26.71 -3.52
N VAL A 381 -9.79 -27.87 -3.18
CA VAL A 381 -11.07 -28.33 -3.72
C VAL A 381 -12.21 -27.59 -3.04
N SER A 382 -13.14 -27.04 -3.84
CA SER A 382 -14.34 -26.37 -3.33
C SER A 382 -15.14 -27.30 -2.40
N TYR A 383 -15.71 -26.74 -1.34
CA TYR A 383 -16.64 -27.46 -0.44
C TYR A 383 -17.83 -28.08 -1.19
N LYS A 384 -18.13 -27.58 -2.38
CA LYS A 384 -19.23 -28.07 -3.25
C LYS A 384 -18.96 -29.45 -3.82
N ASP A 385 -17.71 -29.85 -3.96
CA ASP A 385 -17.36 -31.20 -4.38
C ASP A 385 -17.60 -32.22 -3.25
N ARG A 386 -18.86 -32.64 -3.17
CA ARG A 386 -19.28 -33.57 -2.10
C ARG A 386 -18.70 -34.97 -2.28
N THR A 387 -18.44 -35.39 -3.51
CA THR A 387 -17.81 -36.69 -3.78
C THR A 387 -16.42 -36.76 -3.17
N PHE A 388 -15.63 -35.73 -3.41
CA PHE A 388 -14.29 -35.58 -2.85
C PHE A 388 -14.32 -35.49 -1.31
N TRP A 389 -15.07 -34.54 -0.75
CA TRP A 389 -15.09 -34.30 0.69
C TRP A 389 -15.69 -35.44 1.50
N ASN A 390 -16.62 -36.18 0.95
CA ASN A 390 -17.15 -37.41 1.60
C ASN A 390 -16.06 -38.48 1.68
N LYS A 391 -15.27 -38.72 0.63
CA LYS A 391 -14.12 -39.62 0.66
C LYS A 391 -13.08 -39.19 1.72
N VAL A 392 -12.76 -37.87 1.79
CA VAL A 392 -11.84 -37.35 2.81
C VAL A 392 -12.40 -37.58 4.21
N LYS A 393 -13.69 -37.37 4.41
CA LYS A 393 -14.37 -37.56 5.70
C LYS A 393 -14.32 -39.00 6.20
N GLU A 394 -14.31 -39.98 5.30
CA GLU A 394 -14.21 -41.39 5.63
C GLU A 394 -12.79 -41.81 6.09
N SER A 395 -11.79 -40.93 5.96
CA SER A 395 -10.43 -41.19 6.39
C SER A 395 -10.33 -41.18 7.96
N SER A 396 -9.44 -41.98 8.50
CA SER A 396 -9.28 -42.13 9.97
C SER A 396 -8.87 -40.85 10.70
N LYS A 397 -8.20 -39.93 10.03
CA LYS A 397 -7.79 -38.62 10.60
C LYS A 397 -8.92 -37.60 10.63
N ALA A 398 -9.91 -37.73 9.74
CA ALA A 398 -11.05 -36.84 9.69
C ALA A 398 -11.96 -36.99 10.91
N GLU A 399 -12.12 -38.22 11.42
CA GLU A 399 -12.93 -38.50 12.61
C GLU A 399 -12.45 -37.68 13.81
N LYS A 400 -11.17 -37.72 14.13
CA LYS A 400 -10.60 -36.91 15.22
C LYS A 400 -10.80 -35.43 15.05
N LEU A 401 -10.59 -34.90 13.82
CA LEU A 401 -10.83 -33.49 13.53
C LEU A 401 -12.29 -33.10 13.81
N LEU A 402 -13.24 -33.91 13.33
CA LEU A 402 -14.67 -33.57 13.37
C LEU A 402 -15.30 -33.79 14.75
N THR A 403 -14.85 -34.80 15.49
CA THR A 403 -15.44 -35.17 16.79
C THR A 403 -14.78 -34.49 17.98
N GLU A 404 -13.49 -34.18 17.89
CA GLU A 404 -12.71 -33.65 19.02
C GLU A 404 -12.15 -32.24 18.73
N GLU A 405 -11.31 -32.10 17.72
CA GLU A 405 -10.51 -30.88 17.54
C GLU A 405 -11.34 -29.65 17.16
N ALA A 406 -12.12 -29.74 16.09
CA ALA A 406 -12.88 -28.58 15.59
C ALA A 406 -13.98 -28.14 16.57
N PRO A 407 -14.73 -29.05 17.24
CA PRO A 407 -15.63 -28.65 18.31
C PRO A 407 -14.93 -27.98 19.50
N ALA A 408 -13.75 -28.45 19.89
CA ALA A 408 -12.96 -27.85 20.96
C ALA A 408 -12.45 -26.43 20.57
N LEU A 409 -11.96 -26.29 19.35
CA LEU A 409 -11.56 -24.99 18.81
C LEU A 409 -12.73 -23.99 18.74
N LEU A 410 -13.90 -24.46 18.25
CA LEU A 410 -15.11 -23.63 18.19
C LEU A 410 -15.53 -23.16 19.60
N LYS A 411 -15.52 -24.06 20.59
CA LYS A 411 -15.85 -23.73 21.98
C LYS A 411 -14.87 -22.76 22.61
N LYS A 412 -13.57 -22.94 22.37
CA LYS A 412 -12.50 -22.10 22.92
C LYS A 412 -12.45 -20.71 22.28
N GLY A 413 -12.85 -20.61 21.03
CA GLY A 413 -12.71 -19.41 20.23
C GLY A 413 -11.27 -19.16 19.72
N MET A 414 -11.14 -18.19 18.84
CA MET A 414 -9.85 -17.80 18.29
C MET A 414 -8.97 -17.15 19.36
N PRO A 415 -7.69 -17.59 19.51
CA PRO A 415 -6.76 -16.92 20.42
C PRO A 415 -6.62 -15.43 20.09
N PRO A 416 -6.59 -14.52 21.11
CA PRO A 416 -6.39 -13.11 20.87
C PRO A 416 -4.98 -12.83 20.33
N PHE A 417 -4.83 -11.74 19.57
CA PHE A 417 -3.52 -11.17 19.30
C PHE A 417 -3.11 -10.35 20.52
N VAL A 418 -1.97 -10.67 21.12
CA VAL A 418 -1.49 -10.05 22.36
C VAL A 418 -0.18 -9.34 22.08
N ASP A 419 -0.20 -8.00 22.09
CA ASP A 419 0.95 -7.17 21.75
C ASP A 419 2.19 -7.49 22.61
N SER A 420 2.01 -7.72 23.89
CA SER A 420 3.13 -8.06 24.79
C SER A 420 3.82 -9.38 24.42
N LEU A 421 3.09 -10.35 23.87
CA LEU A 421 3.67 -11.60 23.38
C LEU A 421 4.41 -11.38 22.04
N TYR A 422 3.86 -10.55 21.15
CA TYR A 422 4.54 -10.21 19.89
C TYR A 422 5.86 -9.49 20.18
N LEU A 423 5.84 -8.49 21.05
CA LEU A 423 6.99 -7.67 21.43
C LEU A 423 7.97 -8.39 22.39
N HIS A 424 7.62 -9.59 22.85
CA HIS A 424 8.43 -10.34 23.83
C HIS A 424 9.86 -10.60 23.35
N LEU A 425 10.01 -10.97 22.07
CA LEU A 425 11.32 -11.21 21.47
C LEU A 425 12.24 -9.99 21.54
N ASN A 426 11.72 -8.80 21.26
CA ASN A 426 12.50 -7.56 21.29
C ASN A 426 12.96 -7.17 22.70
N LYS A 427 12.24 -7.62 23.73
CA LYS A 427 12.55 -7.35 25.15
C LYS A 427 13.44 -8.41 25.78
N THR A 428 13.26 -9.67 25.43
CA THR A 428 13.86 -10.81 26.15
C THR A 428 14.75 -11.70 25.28
N ASN A 429 14.73 -11.51 23.96
CA ASN A 429 15.36 -12.38 22.96
C ASN A 429 14.80 -13.82 22.93
N VAL A 430 13.60 -14.07 23.47
CA VAL A 430 12.93 -15.37 23.46
C VAL A 430 11.82 -15.36 22.37
N ARG A 431 11.92 -16.30 21.42
CA ARG A 431 11.07 -16.35 20.21
C ARG A 431 9.67 -16.93 20.45
N LEU A 432 9.62 -18.07 21.15
CA LEU A 432 8.46 -18.96 21.14
C LEU A 432 7.12 -18.34 21.56
N PRO A 433 7.02 -17.47 22.57
CA PRO A 433 5.71 -16.96 22.99
C PRO A 433 4.96 -16.23 21.88
N GLY A 434 5.65 -15.35 21.15
CA GLY A 434 5.06 -14.60 20.04
C GLY A 434 4.76 -15.50 18.83
N GLU A 435 5.69 -16.37 18.47
CA GLU A 435 5.51 -17.31 17.36
C GLU A 435 4.34 -18.27 17.62
N ASN A 436 4.22 -18.83 18.81
CA ASN A 436 3.14 -19.71 19.17
C ASN A 436 1.77 -19.02 19.12
N MET A 437 1.69 -17.75 19.54
CA MET A 437 0.48 -16.95 19.44
C MET A 437 0.06 -16.77 17.97
N ILE A 438 0.97 -16.34 17.12
CA ILE A 438 0.69 -16.12 15.68
C ILE A 438 0.23 -17.44 15.04
N ASN A 439 0.97 -18.51 15.27
CA ASN A 439 0.72 -19.81 14.69
C ASN A 439 -0.62 -20.42 15.14
N ALA A 440 -0.99 -20.26 16.41
CA ALA A 440 -2.26 -20.74 16.93
C ALA A 440 -3.48 -20.04 16.27
N ARG A 441 -3.32 -18.78 15.89
CA ARG A 441 -4.36 -18.01 15.18
C ARG A 441 -4.60 -18.54 13.77
N TYR A 442 -3.54 -18.84 13.02
CA TYR A 442 -3.65 -19.46 11.70
C TYR A 442 -4.21 -20.89 11.80
N HIS A 443 -3.72 -21.67 12.75
CA HIS A 443 -4.19 -23.02 12.98
C HIS A 443 -5.72 -23.07 13.22
N TYR A 444 -6.25 -22.15 14.01
CA TYR A 444 -7.69 -22.03 14.27
C TYR A 444 -8.50 -21.91 12.96
N LEU A 445 -8.12 -20.99 12.08
CA LEU A 445 -8.80 -20.82 10.79
C LEU A 445 -8.72 -22.07 9.92
N PHE A 446 -7.53 -22.65 9.79
CA PHE A 446 -7.29 -23.74 8.85
C PHE A 446 -8.04 -25.01 9.27
N ARG A 447 -8.05 -25.34 10.57
CA ARG A 447 -8.76 -26.54 11.06
C ARG A 447 -10.28 -26.40 10.94
N LEU A 448 -10.84 -25.23 11.24
CA LEU A 448 -12.27 -24.99 11.08
C LEU A 448 -12.70 -25.01 9.61
N THR A 449 -11.87 -24.51 8.71
CA THR A 449 -12.14 -24.57 7.26
C THR A 449 -12.23 -26.00 6.76
N LEU A 450 -11.28 -26.87 7.13
CA LEU A 450 -11.33 -28.29 6.75
C LEU A 450 -12.59 -28.99 7.31
N ALA A 451 -12.91 -28.71 8.59
CA ALA A 451 -14.10 -29.27 9.21
C ALA A 451 -15.38 -28.84 8.50
N GLU A 452 -15.50 -27.55 8.14
CA GLU A 452 -16.67 -27.03 7.38
C GLU A 452 -16.79 -27.67 6.00
N CYS A 453 -15.68 -27.79 5.27
CA CYS A 453 -15.68 -28.44 3.96
C CYS A 453 -16.15 -29.89 4.04
N MET A 454 -15.75 -30.63 5.08
CA MET A 454 -16.17 -32.05 5.29
C MET A 454 -17.62 -32.15 5.77
N GLU A 455 -18.01 -31.36 6.79
CA GLU A 455 -19.38 -31.44 7.35
C GLU A 455 -20.42 -30.78 6.44
N ASN A 456 -20.08 -29.66 5.82
CA ASN A 456 -20.97 -28.86 4.97
C ASN A 456 -22.28 -28.43 5.66
N LYS A 457 -22.22 -28.11 6.96
CA LYS A 457 -23.38 -27.78 7.81
C LYS A 457 -23.48 -26.27 8.13
N ARG A 458 -22.58 -25.44 7.66
CA ARG A 458 -22.45 -24.02 8.01
C ARG A 458 -22.16 -23.76 9.50
N ARG A 459 -21.87 -24.78 10.25
CA ARG A 459 -21.65 -24.72 11.70
C ARG A 459 -20.45 -23.87 12.07
N TYR A 460 -19.41 -23.93 11.28
CA TYR A 460 -18.15 -23.22 11.53
C TYR A 460 -18.06 -21.86 10.82
N ILE A 461 -18.95 -21.57 9.88
CA ILE A 461 -18.89 -20.34 9.07
C ILE A 461 -18.82 -19.06 9.91
N PRO A 462 -19.67 -18.84 10.94
CA PRO A 462 -19.58 -17.62 11.75
C PRO A 462 -18.22 -17.47 12.45
N ALA A 463 -17.64 -18.57 12.93
CA ALA A 463 -16.32 -18.55 13.58
C ALA A 463 -15.19 -18.31 12.57
N ILE A 464 -15.29 -18.89 11.37
CA ILE A 464 -14.35 -18.69 10.26
C ILE A 464 -14.37 -17.24 9.81
N GLU A 465 -15.54 -16.64 9.58
CA GLU A 465 -15.67 -15.24 9.18
C GLU A 465 -15.08 -14.29 10.24
N LYS A 466 -15.38 -14.55 11.53
CA LYS A 466 -14.79 -13.78 12.63
C LYS A 466 -13.27 -13.93 12.68
N ALA A 467 -12.75 -15.11 12.43
CA ALA A 467 -11.31 -15.37 12.36
C ALA A 467 -10.65 -14.65 11.19
N LEU A 468 -11.26 -14.68 9.99
CA LEU A 468 -10.77 -13.95 8.83
C LEU A 468 -10.71 -12.44 9.08
N VAL A 469 -11.76 -11.87 9.66
CA VAL A 469 -11.76 -10.44 10.05
C VAL A 469 -10.68 -10.12 11.07
N ALA A 470 -10.50 -10.98 12.08
CA ALA A 470 -9.47 -10.81 13.10
C ALA A 470 -8.04 -10.89 12.52
N LEU A 471 -7.80 -11.77 11.55
CA LEU A 471 -6.52 -11.86 10.83
C LEU A 471 -6.30 -10.65 9.92
N CYS A 472 -7.32 -10.18 9.21
CA CYS A 472 -7.22 -8.96 8.40
C CYS A 472 -6.84 -7.74 9.23
N ASN A 473 -7.38 -7.63 10.44
CA ASN A 473 -7.13 -6.52 11.35
C ASN A 473 -5.85 -6.69 12.19
N GLN A 474 -5.23 -7.87 12.16
CA GLN A 474 -3.99 -8.14 12.89
C GLN A 474 -2.85 -7.25 12.39
N ASN A 475 -2.10 -6.65 13.31
CA ASN A 475 -1.02 -5.72 12.98
C ASN A 475 0.02 -6.36 12.03
N SER A 476 0.50 -7.54 12.35
CA SER A 476 1.49 -8.26 11.55
C SER A 476 1.04 -9.69 11.24
N TRP A 477 1.25 -10.12 10.00
CA TRP A 477 1.14 -11.53 9.61
C TRP A 477 2.47 -12.28 9.77
N SER A 478 3.59 -11.54 9.91
CA SER A 478 4.91 -12.09 10.18
C SER A 478 5.06 -12.53 11.64
N ILE A 479 6.01 -13.41 11.87
CA ILE A 479 6.44 -13.76 13.24
C ILE A 479 7.45 -12.73 13.78
N PRO A 480 7.55 -12.55 15.09
CA PRO A 480 8.48 -11.56 15.67
C PRO A 480 9.95 -11.72 15.22
N ALA A 481 10.40 -12.96 14.98
CA ALA A 481 11.77 -13.23 14.55
C ALA A 481 12.12 -12.62 13.17
N HIS A 482 11.12 -12.44 12.31
CA HIS A 482 11.28 -11.86 10.98
C HIS A 482 10.85 -10.38 10.90
N ASP A 483 10.39 -9.80 12.01
CA ASP A 483 9.93 -8.42 12.14
C ASP A 483 10.64 -7.70 13.29
N ARG A 484 11.95 -7.86 13.40
CA ARG A 484 12.76 -7.28 14.51
C ARG A 484 12.75 -5.76 14.53
N ASN A 485 12.62 -5.14 13.38
CA ASN A 485 12.45 -3.68 13.25
C ASN A 485 11.00 -3.21 13.52
N LEU A 486 10.08 -4.14 13.73
CA LEU A 486 8.66 -3.89 14.00
C LEU A 486 7.92 -3.14 12.88
N ASN A 487 8.44 -3.12 11.67
CA ASN A 487 7.79 -2.44 10.54
C ASN A 487 6.45 -3.09 10.16
N ASN A 488 6.39 -4.43 10.11
CA ASN A 488 5.11 -5.13 9.92
C ASN A 488 4.15 -4.87 11.08
N TYR A 489 4.64 -4.92 12.32
CA TYR A 489 3.84 -4.70 13.53
C TYR A 489 3.22 -3.30 13.56
N HIS A 490 3.99 -2.27 13.20
CA HIS A 490 3.49 -0.89 13.13
C HIS A 490 2.75 -0.57 11.82
N GLY A 491 2.80 -1.45 10.82
CA GLY A 491 2.23 -1.22 9.50
C GLY A 491 2.88 -0.06 8.74
N THR A 492 4.15 0.20 9.03
CA THR A 492 4.92 1.28 8.40
C THR A 492 5.55 0.84 7.07
N ASP A 493 6.06 -0.40 7.04
CA ASP A 493 6.64 -0.99 5.83
C ASP A 493 6.47 -2.51 5.87
N TYR A 494 5.49 -3.02 5.14
CA TYR A 494 5.23 -4.46 5.11
C TYR A 494 6.30 -5.20 4.29
N TYR A 495 6.78 -6.27 4.88
CA TYR A 495 7.73 -7.20 4.30
C TYR A 495 7.12 -8.61 4.25
N VAL A 496 7.24 -9.28 3.11
CA VAL A 496 6.76 -10.66 2.95
C VAL A 496 7.88 -11.64 3.31
N ASP A 497 7.70 -12.32 4.43
CA ASP A 497 8.57 -13.38 4.92
C ASP A 497 7.98 -14.78 4.65
N LEU A 498 8.61 -15.82 5.16
CA LEU A 498 8.13 -17.21 5.04
C LEU A 498 6.70 -17.39 5.57
N VAL A 499 6.40 -16.75 6.72
CA VAL A 499 5.10 -16.93 7.38
C VAL A 499 4.02 -16.12 6.68
N VAL A 500 4.29 -14.87 6.30
CA VAL A 500 3.36 -14.07 5.49
C VAL A 500 3.03 -14.78 4.18
N ALA A 501 4.04 -15.37 3.53
CA ALA A 501 3.85 -16.09 2.27
C ALA A 501 3.01 -17.38 2.48
N THR A 502 3.38 -18.23 3.42
CA THR A 502 2.69 -19.53 3.61
C THR A 502 1.32 -19.40 4.25
N ALA A 503 1.19 -18.57 5.29
CA ALA A 503 -0.10 -18.33 5.94
C ALA A 503 -1.03 -17.53 5.03
N GLY A 504 -0.49 -16.54 4.30
CA GLY A 504 -1.25 -15.80 3.29
C GLY A 504 -1.84 -16.74 2.24
N ASN A 505 -1.03 -17.61 1.62
CA ASN A 505 -1.55 -18.61 0.68
C ASN A 505 -2.61 -19.53 1.34
N GLY A 506 -2.38 -19.97 2.59
CA GLY A 506 -3.36 -20.76 3.34
C GLY A 506 -4.70 -20.03 3.52
N ILE A 507 -4.67 -18.74 3.89
CA ILE A 507 -5.89 -17.91 4.01
C ILE A 507 -6.58 -17.80 2.64
N ALA A 508 -5.84 -17.55 1.58
CA ALA A 508 -6.38 -17.46 0.23
C ALA A 508 -7.10 -18.76 -0.19
N GLN A 509 -6.48 -19.91 0.07
CA GLN A 509 -7.09 -21.22 -0.20
C GLN A 509 -8.37 -21.44 0.61
N CYS A 510 -8.38 -21.08 1.90
CA CYS A 510 -9.59 -21.16 2.73
C CYS A 510 -10.76 -20.36 2.15
N VAL A 511 -10.48 -19.13 1.69
CA VAL A 511 -11.50 -18.27 1.09
C VAL A 511 -12.03 -18.88 -0.22
N ALA A 512 -11.15 -19.40 -1.08
CA ALA A 512 -11.55 -20.04 -2.33
C ALA A 512 -12.33 -21.34 -2.12
N MET A 513 -11.91 -22.16 -1.16
CA MET A 513 -12.58 -23.44 -0.85
C MET A 513 -14.01 -23.21 -0.33
N LEU A 514 -14.25 -22.16 0.44
CA LEU A 514 -15.56 -21.83 1.02
C LEU A 514 -16.41 -20.90 0.13
N ASP A 515 -15.80 -20.12 -0.73
CA ASP A 515 -16.42 -19.25 -1.74
C ASP A 515 -17.69 -18.52 -1.28
N ASP A 516 -18.86 -18.95 -1.78
CA ASP A 516 -20.17 -18.34 -1.51
C ASP A 516 -20.72 -18.65 -0.10
N ARG A 517 -20.03 -19.47 0.69
CA ARG A 517 -20.30 -19.63 2.13
C ARG A 517 -19.91 -18.38 2.92
N LEU A 518 -18.94 -17.63 2.43
CA LEU A 518 -18.45 -16.41 3.07
C LEU A 518 -19.20 -15.19 2.55
N SER A 519 -19.48 -14.22 3.44
CA SER A 519 -20.13 -12.98 3.09
C SER A 519 -19.26 -12.12 2.16
N PRO A 520 -19.88 -11.32 1.27
CA PRO A 520 -19.15 -10.39 0.40
C PRO A 520 -18.26 -9.42 1.17
N GLU A 521 -18.69 -8.97 2.35
CA GLU A 521 -17.98 -8.05 3.21
C GLU A 521 -16.68 -8.66 3.73
N VAL A 522 -16.72 -9.92 4.15
CA VAL A 522 -15.52 -10.64 4.63
C VAL A 522 -14.56 -10.86 3.47
N LYS A 523 -15.05 -11.28 2.30
CA LYS A 523 -14.21 -11.43 1.10
C LYS A 523 -13.54 -10.13 0.68
N ALA A 524 -14.26 -9.01 0.71
CA ALA A 524 -13.70 -7.69 0.43
C ALA A 524 -12.62 -7.29 1.43
N ARG A 525 -12.80 -7.54 2.73
CA ARG A 525 -11.78 -7.31 3.75
C ARG A 525 -10.51 -8.13 3.54
N VAL A 526 -10.66 -9.38 3.15
CA VAL A 526 -9.53 -10.25 2.82
C VAL A 526 -8.77 -9.67 1.62
N GLN A 527 -9.46 -9.27 0.55
CA GLN A 527 -8.84 -8.64 -0.61
C GLN A 527 -8.02 -7.40 -0.22
N CYS A 528 -8.57 -6.53 0.61
CA CYS A 528 -7.87 -5.34 1.09
C CYS A 528 -6.63 -5.69 1.92
N ALA A 529 -6.72 -6.66 2.84
CA ALA A 529 -5.59 -7.10 3.66
C ALA A 529 -4.45 -7.68 2.81
N PHE A 530 -4.79 -8.46 1.77
CA PHE A 530 -3.79 -9.00 0.84
C PHE A 530 -3.13 -7.90 0.01
N ARG A 531 -3.90 -6.93 -0.47
CA ARG A 531 -3.33 -5.76 -1.17
C ARG A 531 -2.30 -5.04 -0.32
N GLU A 532 -2.64 -4.79 0.95
CA GLU A 532 -1.78 -4.06 1.88
C GLU A 532 -0.54 -4.87 2.30
N LYS A 533 -0.71 -6.14 2.67
CA LYS A 533 0.30 -6.94 3.38
C LYS A 533 1.12 -7.88 2.49
N VAL A 534 0.63 -8.20 1.29
CA VAL A 534 1.27 -9.18 0.39
C VAL A 534 1.56 -8.58 -0.97
N PHE A 535 0.53 -8.18 -1.74
CA PHE A 535 0.71 -7.86 -3.14
C PHE A 535 1.43 -6.53 -3.38
N ARG A 536 1.03 -5.47 -2.66
CA ARG A 536 1.69 -4.17 -2.78
C ARG A 536 3.16 -4.20 -2.35
N PRO A 537 3.57 -4.84 -1.23
CA PRO A 537 4.98 -4.99 -0.89
C PRO A 537 5.79 -5.70 -1.99
N VAL A 538 5.24 -6.73 -2.62
CA VAL A 538 5.91 -7.43 -3.73
C VAL A 538 6.02 -6.52 -4.96
N TYR A 539 4.95 -5.86 -5.38
CA TYR A 539 5.01 -4.90 -6.50
C TYR A 539 6.04 -3.82 -6.24
N ARG A 540 6.01 -3.20 -5.06
CA ARG A 540 6.93 -2.12 -4.71
C ARG A 540 8.39 -2.58 -4.76
N CYS A 541 8.72 -3.72 -4.18
CA CYS A 541 10.10 -4.19 -4.19
C CYS A 541 10.58 -4.56 -5.60
N LEU A 542 9.71 -5.08 -6.47
CA LEU A 542 10.09 -5.45 -7.84
C LEU A 542 10.11 -4.27 -8.81
N GLU A 543 9.23 -3.28 -8.64
CA GLU A 543 9.05 -2.19 -9.62
C GLU A 543 9.70 -0.86 -9.21
N GLU A 544 9.74 -0.56 -7.92
CA GLU A 544 10.08 0.77 -7.41
C GLU A 544 11.41 0.81 -6.64
N THR A 545 11.84 -0.29 -6.05
CA THR A 545 13.00 -0.32 -5.18
C THR A 545 13.99 -1.42 -5.58
N LYS A 546 14.15 -2.38 -4.71
CA LYS A 546 15.04 -3.54 -4.90
C LYS A 546 14.27 -4.80 -4.52
N PRO A 547 14.37 -5.88 -5.30
CA PRO A 547 13.76 -7.15 -4.94
C PRO A 547 14.12 -7.56 -3.51
N PHE A 548 13.16 -8.13 -2.77
CA PHE A 548 13.46 -8.75 -1.49
C PHE A 548 14.59 -9.77 -1.66
N TRP A 549 15.47 -9.87 -0.68
CA TRP A 549 16.66 -10.74 -0.76
C TRP A 549 16.33 -12.20 -1.11
N TRP A 550 15.16 -12.69 -0.69
CA TRP A 550 14.72 -14.06 -0.95
C TRP A 550 14.37 -14.34 -2.44
N PHE A 551 14.17 -13.33 -3.28
CA PHE A 551 13.98 -13.54 -4.71
C PHE A 551 15.24 -14.16 -5.38
N THR A 552 16.43 -13.84 -4.88
CA THR A 552 17.70 -14.24 -5.50
C THR A 552 18.56 -15.12 -4.63
N VAL A 553 18.02 -15.61 -3.51
CA VAL A 553 18.75 -16.53 -2.63
C VAL A 553 18.66 -17.99 -3.12
N THR A 554 19.69 -18.76 -2.82
CA THR A 554 19.83 -20.16 -3.25
C THR A 554 19.43 -21.17 -2.17
N ASN A 555 18.47 -20.83 -1.32
CA ASN A 555 17.98 -21.68 -0.25
C ASN A 555 16.43 -21.75 -0.25
N ASN A 556 15.86 -22.43 0.73
CA ASN A 556 14.42 -22.69 0.84
C ASN A 556 13.53 -21.42 0.82
N TRP A 557 14.03 -20.27 1.28
CA TRP A 557 13.26 -19.02 1.28
C TRP A 557 12.74 -18.65 -0.10
N ASN A 558 13.54 -18.84 -1.14
CA ASN A 558 13.12 -18.56 -2.51
C ASN A 558 11.85 -19.35 -2.87
N SER A 559 11.90 -20.65 -2.75
CA SER A 559 10.78 -21.52 -3.14
C SER A 559 9.54 -21.30 -2.26
N VAL A 560 9.74 -21.14 -0.96
CA VAL A 560 8.62 -20.95 -0.01
C VAL A 560 7.89 -19.66 -0.23
N CYS A 561 8.62 -18.54 -0.35
CA CYS A 561 8.02 -17.24 -0.57
C CYS A 561 7.38 -17.12 -1.96
N LEU A 562 8.04 -17.63 -3.02
CA LEU A 562 7.44 -17.64 -4.36
C LEU A 562 6.16 -18.48 -4.44
N ALA A 563 6.13 -19.68 -3.85
CA ALA A 563 4.92 -20.49 -3.80
C ALA A 563 3.79 -19.76 -3.04
N GLY A 564 4.12 -19.13 -1.91
CA GLY A 564 3.11 -18.42 -1.11
C GLY A 564 2.50 -17.23 -1.85
N VAL A 565 3.31 -16.34 -2.40
CA VAL A 565 2.78 -15.13 -3.07
C VAL A 565 2.12 -15.45 -4.41
N THR A 566 2.64 -16.43 -5.16
CA THR A 566 2.07 -16.84 -6.45
C THR A 566 0.73 -17.56 -6.24
N GLY A 567 0.67 -18.48 -5.28
CA GLY A 567 -0.56 -19.19 -4.95
C GLY A 567 -1.67 -18.25 -4.48
N ALA A 568 -1.34 -17.30 -3.59
CA ALA A 568 -2.28 -16.29 -3.15
C ALA A 568 -2.78 -15.40 -4.31
N ALA A 569 -1.88 -14.98 -5.21
CA ALA A 569 -2.23 -14.17 -6.36
C ALA A 569 -3.16 -14.90 -7.33
N LEU A 570 -2.84 -16.14 -7.70
CA LEU A 570 -3.67 -16.97 -8.57
C LEU A 570 -5.06 -17.24 -8.00
N THR A 571 -5.16 -17.29 -6.68
CA THR A 571 -6.39 -17.62 -5.96
C THR A 571 -7.31 -16.40 -5.74
N LEU A 572 -6.75 -15.20 -5.53
CA LEU A 572 -7.54 -14.03 -5.10
C LEU A 572 -7.63 -12.90 -6.12
N LEU A 573 -6.62 -12.72 -6.98
CA LEU A 573 -6.61 -11.59 -7.91
C LEU A 573 -7.58 -11.84 -9.08
N THR A 574 -8.51 -10.94 -9.28
CA THR A 574 -9.50 -11.04 -10.38
C THR A 574 -8.92 -10.66 -11.73
N ASP A 575 -7.98 -9.73 -11.78
CA ASP A 575 -7.32 -9.30 -13.00
C ASP A 575 -6.32 -10.36 -13.51
N LYS A 576 -6.44 -10.75 -14.79
CA LYS A 576 -5.57 -11.75 -15.41
C LYS A 576 -4.11 -11.30 -15.53
N GLU A 577 -3.88 -10.04 -15.88
CA GLU A 577 -2.52 -9.52 -16.01
C GLU A 577 -1.82 -9.44 -14.66
N GLU A 578 -2.55 -9.09 -13.59
CA GLU A 578 -1.98 -9.15 -12.24
C GLU A 578 -1.60 -10.58 -11.84
N ARG A 579 -2.46 -11.58 -12.10
CA ARG A 579 -2.12 -13.00 -11.84
C ARG A 579 -0.91 -13.43 -12.66
N ALA A 580 -0.89 -13.07 -13.94
CA ALA A 580 0.20 -13.37 -14.85
C ALA A 580 1.53 -12.71 -14.44
N TYR A 581 1.48 -11.51 -13.84
CA TYR A 581 2.65 -10.85 -13.27
C TYR A 581 3.35 -11.71 -12.21
N PHE A 582 2.59 -12.28 -11.26
CA PHE A 582 3.16 -13.14 -10.23
C PHE A 582 3.70 -14.46 -10.80
N VAL A 583 3.05 -15.05 -11.81
CA VAL A 583 3.56 -16.23 -12.49
C VAL A 583 4.87 -15.90 -13.25
N ALA A 584 4.93 -14.76 -13.94
CA ALA A 584 6.15 -14.32 -14.63
C ALA A 584 7.29 -14.02 -13.64
N ALA A 585 6.98 -13.45 -12.49
CA ALA A 585 7.96 -13.26 -11.41
C ALA A 585 8.46 -14.61 -10.88
N ALA A 586 7.56 -15.56 -10.65
CA ALA A 586 7.94 -16.91 -10.24
C ALA A 586 8.83 -17.61 -11.31
N GLU A 587 8.48 -17.52 -12.59
CA GLU A 587 9.28 -18.04 -13.70
C GLU A 587 10.69 -17.44 -13.71
N LYS A 588 10.81 -16.13 -13.53
CA LYS A 588 12.11 -15.43 -13.50
C LYS A 588 12.98 -15.81 -12.31
N TYR A 589 12.40 -15.94 -11.13
CA TYR A 589 13.15 -16.02 -9.87
C TYR A 589 13.24 -17.43 -9.25
N ASN A 590 12.41 -18.40 -9.65
CA ASN A 590 12.50 -19.76 -9.10
C ASN A 590 13.85 -20.44 -9.38
N VAL A 591 14.53 -20.05 -10.46
CA VAL A 591 15.85 -20.59 -10.85
C VAL A 591 16.91 -20.38 -9.77
N TYR A 592 16.76 -19.37 -8.92
CA TYR A 592 17.73 -19.13 -7.85
C TYR A 592 17.62 -20.20 -6.74
N GLY A 593 16.43 -20.57 -6.31
CA GLY A 593 16.23 -21.66 -5.36
C GLY A 593 16.81 -22.98 -5.87
N MET A 594 16.68 -23.24 -7.17
CA MET A 594 17.20 -24.45 -7.79
C MET A 594 18.73 -24.48 -7.89
N LYS A 595 19.40 -23.34 -7.83
CA LYS A 595 20.88 -23.28 -7.73
C LYS A 595 21.42 -23.79 -6.39
N GLY A 596 20.56 -23.88 -5.35
CA GLY A 596 20.91 -24.48 -4.06
C GLY A 596 21.08 -26.00 -4.10
N TYR A 597 20.68 -26.65 -5.20
CA TYR A 597 20.91 -28.07 -5.44
C TYR A 597 22.08 -28.26 -6.41
N ALA A 598 22.93 -29.23 -6.16
CA ALA A 598 23.97 -29.61 -7.07
C ALA A 598 23.39 -30.28 -8.32
N ASP A 599 24.23 -30.51 -9.37
CA ASP A 599 23.75 -31.07 -10.64
C ASP A 599 23.31 -32.54 -10.51
N ASP A 600 23.82 -33.25 -9.51
CA ASP A 600 23.40 -34.61 -9.14
C ASP A 600 22.15 -34.63 -8.20
N GLY A 601 21.58 -33.49 -7.92
CA GLY A 601 20.43 -33.30 -7.06
C GLY A 601 20.74 -33.14 -5.57
N TYR A 602 22.02 -33.16 -5.15
CA TYR A 602 22.42 -33.02 -3.76
C TYR A 602 21.92 -31.69 -3.16
N CYS A 603 21.27 -31.78 -1.98
CA CYS A 603 20.82 -30.63 -1.22
C CYS A 603 21.87 -30.25 -0.17
N SER A 604 22.51 -29.08 -0.30
CA SER A 604 23.55 -28.63 0.62
C SER A 604 23.04 -28.30 2.04
N GLU A 605 21.73 -28.02 2.19
CA GLU A 605 21.10 -27.71 3.47
C GLU A 605 20.67 -28.97 4.27
N GLY A 606 20.77 -30.17 3.66
CA GLY A 606 20.39 -31.43 4.30
C GLY A 606 18.94 -31.85 4.06
N VAL A 607 18.59 -33.06 4.54
CA VAL A 607 17.28 -33.71 4.29
C VAL A 607 16.11 -32.90 4.86
N GLY A 608 16.31 -32.22 6.00
CA GLY A 608 15.26 -31.40 6.60
C GLY A 608 14.82 -30.24 5.71
N TYR A 609 15.77 -29.54 5.13
CA TYR A 609 15.48 -28.43 4.22
C TYR A 609 15.10 -28.89 2.82
N TYR A 610 15.57 -30.07 2.39
CA TYR A 610 15.03 -30.75 1.20
C TYR A 610 13.52 -30.98 1.37
N ASN A 611 13.11 -31.57 2.49
CA ASN A 611 11.70 -31.81 2.76
C ASN A 611 10.86 -30.51 2.78
N TYR A 612 11.39 -29.42 3.30
CA TYR A 612 10.70 -28.14 3.40
C TYR A 612 10.75 -27.32 2.09
N GLY A 613 11.95 -27.07 1.59
CA GLY A 613 12.15 -26.20 0.42
C GLY A 613 11.68 -26.84 -0.89
N PHE A 614 11.96 -28.13 -1.10
CA PHE A 614 11.52 -28.81 -2.32
C PHE A 614 10.00 -29.09 -2.31
N ARG A 615 9.39 -29.33 -1.14
CA ARG A 615 7.92 -29.35 -1.01
C ARG A 615 7.30 -28.03 -1.47
N ALA A 616 7.86 -26.89 -1.06
CA ALA A 616 7.38 -25.59 -1.50
C ALA A 616 7.54 -25.38 -3.01
N TYR A 617 8.62 -25.88 -3.58
CA TYR A 617 8.81 -25.84 -5.02
C TYR A 617 7.80 -26.72 -5.78
N ILE A 618 7.47 -27.87 -5.24
CA ILE A 618 6.39 -28.74 -5.76
C ILE A 618 5.05 -28.00 -5.71
N LEU A 619 4.74 -27.30 -4.61
CA LEU A 619 3.54 -26.48 -4.51
C LEU A 619 3.50 -25.41 -5.58
N LEU A 620 4.59 -24.66 -5.75
CA LEU A 620 4.70 -23.63 -6.81
C LEU A 620 4.47 -24.21 -8.20
N ARG A 621 5.08 -25.37 -8.47
CA ARG A 621 4.89 -26.10 -9.73
C ARG A 621 3.41 -26.43 -9.98
N GLU A 622 2.73 -27.02 -9.01
CA GLU A 622 1.32 -27.42 -9.14
C GLU A 622 0.39 -26.21 -9.32
N GLU A 623 0.63 -25.13 -8.58
CA GLU A 623 -0.13 -23.89 -8.71
C GLU A 623 -0.04 -23.33 -10.14
N VAL A 624 1.16 -23.27 -10.69
CA VAL A 624 1.41 -22.72 -12.03
C VAL A 624 0.93 -23.68 -13.12
N CYS A 625 1.21 -24.99 -12.99
CA CYS A 625 0.74 -25.99 -13.94
C CYS A 625 -0.78 -26.00 -14.06
N ARG A 626 -1.50 -25.94 -12.95
CA ARG A 626 -2.97 -25.90 -12.95
C ARG A 626 -3.48 -24.62 -13.61
N ALA A 627 -2.96 -23.47 -13.20
CA ALA A 627 -3.37 -22.19 -13.74
C ALA A 627 -3.11 -22.06 -15.25
N THR A 628 -2.01 -22.67 -15.75
CA THR A 628 -1.62 -22.60 -17.16
C THR A 628 -1.96 -23.87 -17.95
N GLN A 629 -2.67 -24.83 -17.37
CA GLN A 629 -3.00 -26.12 -17.97
C GLN A 629 -1.77 -26.87 -18.50
N GLY A 630 -0.69 -26.86 -17.71
CA GLY A 630 0.57 -27.53 -18.01
C GLY A 630 1.45 -26.83 -19.06
N LYS A 631 1.05 -25.66 -19.57
CA LYS A 631 1.85 -24.92 -20.56
C LYS A 631 3.15 -24.37 -19.95
N ILE A 632 3.14 -24.07 -18.67
CA ILE A 632 4.33 -23.72 -17.88
C ILE A 632 4.50 -24.80 -16.82
N ASP A 633 5.61 -25.53 -16.91
CA ASP A 633 6.00 -26.56 -15.94
C ASP A 633 7.47 -26.34 -15.54
N PHE A 634 7.72 -26.11 -14.27
CA PHE A 634 9.06 -25.87 -13.75
C PHE A 634 9.91 -27.16 -13.65
N PHE A 635 9.33 -28.33 -13.89
CA PHE A 635 10.05 -29.62 -13.95
C PHE A 635 10.62 -29.96 -15.31
N ARG A 636 10.71 -29.04 -16.27
CA ARG A 636 11.19 -29.31 -17.62
C ARG A 636 12.70 -29.58 -17.76
N GLU A 637 13.46 -29.22 -16.75
CA GLU A 637 14.93 -29.35 -16.75
C GLU A 637 15.37 -30.75 -16.30
N PRO A 638 16.32 -31.40 -16.92
CA PRO A 638 16.87 -32.73 -16.51
C PRO A 638 17.32 -32.72 -15.03
N LYS A 639 17.85 -31.62 -14.54
CA LYS A 639 18.25 -31.43 -13.13
C LYS A 639 17.14 -31.80 -12.13
N PHE A 640 15.86 -31.62 -12.51
CA PHE A 640 14.75 -32.01 -11.64
C PHE A 640 14.64 -33.47 -11.36
N VAL A 641 14.99 -34.30 -12.33
CA VAL A 641 15.05 -35.76 -12.17
C VAL A 641 16.03 -36.10 -11.06
N HIS A 642 17.20 -35.48 -11.06
CA HIS A 642 18.22 -35.71 -10.04
C HIS A 642 17.79 -35.23 -8.68
N ILE A 643 17.17 -34.04 -8.58
CA ILE A 643 16.62 -33.53 -7.32
C ILE A 643 15.46 -34.43 -6.81
N ALA A 644 14.57 -34.87 -7.67
CA ALA A 644 13.52 -35.80 -7.36
C ALA A 644 14.02 -37.14 -6.80
N GLN A 645 15.14 -37.62 -7.32
CA GLN A 645 15.76 -38.88 -6.89
C GLN A 645 16.67 -38.72 -5.66
N TYR A 646 17.07 -37.49 -5.31
CA TYR A 646 17.98 -37.23 -4.19
C TYR A 646 17.53 -37.91 -2.91
N GLY A 647 16.24 -37.79 -2.54
CA GLY A 647 15.69 -38.38 -1.34
C GLY A 647 15.83 -39.91 -1.29
N ARG A 648 15.89 -40.60 -2.42
CA ARG A 648 16.16 -42.05 -2.48
C ARG A 648 17.66 -42.34 -2.38
N LYS A 649 18.50 -41.58 -3.08
CA LYS A 649 19.94 -41.77 -3.13
C LYS A 649 20.68 -41.45 -1.85
N ILE A 650 20.15 -40.50 -1.02
CA ILE A 650 20.81 -40.10 0.22
C ILE A 650 20.62 -41.12 1.37
N GLN A 651 19.72 -42.08 1.25
CA GLN A 651 19.52 -43.11 2.25
C GLN A 651 20.63 -44.14 2.27
N MET A 652 21.31 -44.28 3.41
CA MET A 652 22.31 -45.34 3.64
C MET A 652 21.65 -46.69 3.82
N ASN A 653 20.50 -46.73 4.48
CA ASN A 653 19.56 -47.83 4.62
C ASN A 653 18.15 -47.26 4.54
N GLU A 654 17.14 -48.13 4.41
CA GLU A 654 15.75 -47.68 4.35
C GLU A 654 15.40 -46.78 5.55
N GLY A 655 15.05 -45.53 5.24
CA GLY A 655 14.70 -44.51 6.24
C GLY A 655 15.88 -43.89 7.01
N VAL A 656 17.14 -44.33 6.79
CA VAL A 656 18.31 -43.82 7.52
C VAL A 656 19.13 -42.93 6.62
N CYS A 657 19.26 -41.66 6.97
CA CYS A 657 20.01 -40.64 6.25
C CYS A 657 21.14 -40.06 7.11
N PRO A 658 22.25 -39.62 6.47
CA PRO A 658 23.28 -38.88 7.18
C PRO A 658 22.74 -37.53 7.65
N ALA A 659 23.06 -37.15 8.87
CA ALA A 659 22.78 -35.84 9.41
C ALA A 659 23.97 -34.91 9.11
N TYR A 660 23.78 -33.91 8.29
CA TYR A 660 24.75 -32.86 7.96
C TYR A 660 24.07 -31.52 7.82
N SER A 661 24.86 -30.42 7.84
CA SER A 661 24.34 -29.07 7.87
C SER A 661 23.37 -28.87 9.06
N ASP A 662 22.25 -28.18 8.88
CA ASP A 662 21.23 -27.96 9.89
C ASP A 662 20.22 -29.13 10.05
N CYS A 663 20.58 -30.31 9.49
CA CYS A 663 19.70 -31.50 9.56
C CYS A 663 19.76 -32.17 10.92
N ARG A 664 18.60 -32.42 11.53
CA ARG A 664 18.49 -33.18 12.76
C ARG A 664 18.73 -34.69 12.50
N ILE A 665 19.33 -35.34 13.47
CA ILE A 665 19.48 -36.81 13.46
C ILE A 665 18.11 -37.49 13.42
N GLY A 666 17.96 -38.51 12.60
CA GLY A 666 16.71 -39.30 12.48
C GLY A 666 15.69 -38.72 11.52
N LEU A 667 16.02 -37.65 10.77
CA LEU A 667 15.19 -37.21 9.65
C LEU A 667 15.38 -38.11 8.43
N SER A 668 14.26 -38.44 7.77
CA SER A 668 14.22 -39.15 6.50
C SER A 668 13.55 -38.29 5.42
N PRO A 669 13.75 -38.61 4.14
CA PRO A 669 13.05 -37.95 3.04
C PRO A 669 11.54 -38.14 3.21
N ASP A 670 10.82 -37.07 2.91
CA ASP A 670 9.36 -37.09 3.03
C ASP A 670 8.74 -37.99 1.95
N LYS A 671 7.98 -38.99 2.41
CA LYS A 671 7.32 -39.94 1.51
C LYS A 671 6.44 -39.25 0.47
N PHE A 672 5.74 -38.16 0.84
CA PHE A 672 4.91 -37.40 -0.09
C PHE A 672 5.76 -36.89 -1.26
N ILE A 673 6.94 -36.30 -1.00
CA ILE A 673 7.83 -35.77 -2.04
C ILE A 673 8.24 -36.88 -3.00
N LEU A 674 8.64 -38.04 -2.47
CA LEU A 674 9.05 -39.18 -3.28
C LEU A 674 7.91 -39.71 -4.15
N ASP A 675 6.73 -39.89 -3.57
CA ASP A 675 5.54 -40.38 -4.29
C ASP A 675 5.04 -39.36 -5.33
N TYR A 676 5.12 -38.05 -5.00
CA TYR A 676 4.76 -36.99 -5.94
C TYR A 676 5.68 -37.00 -7.18
N CYS A 677 6.97 -37.07 -6.94
CA CYS A 677 7.96 -37.07 -8.03
C CYS A 677 7.82 -38.30 -8.93
N ASP A 678 7.58 -39.48 -8.34
CA ASP A 678 7.32 -40.69 -9.11
C ASP A 678 6.09 -40.58 -10.01
N ARG A 679 5.03 -39.98 -9.50
CA ARG A 679 3.81 -39.74 -10.27
C ARG A 679 4.00 -38.68 -11.35
N ALA A 680 4.74 -37.61 -11.06
CA ALA A 680 5.09 -36.59 -12.05
C ALA A 680 5.91 -37.17 -13.20
N LEU A 681 6.81 -38.09 -12.89
CA LEU A 681 7.65 -38.84 -13.86
C LEU A 681 6.92 -40.01 -14.53
N GLY A 682 5.70 -40.34 -14.11
CA GLY A 682 4.94 -41.47 -14.65
C GLY A 682 5.42 -42.85 -14.24
N ILE A 683 6.20 -42.94 -13.15
CA ILE A 683 6.82 -44.21 -12.67
C ILE A 683 5.82 -45.06 -11.89
N THR A 684 4.93 -44.43 -11.08
CA THR A 684 3.92 -45.14 -10.28
C THR A 684 2.51 -44.58 -10.51
N SER A 685 1.49 -45.44 -10.27
CA SER A 685 0.10 -44.99 -10.16
C SER A 685 -0.24 -44.63 -8.70
N ALA A 686 -1.10 -43.64 -8.51
CA ALA A 686 -1.45 -43.13 -7.19
C ALA A 686 -2.26 -44.15 -6.39
N GLU A 687 -1.86 -44.44 -5.13
CA GLU A 687 -2.80 -44.87 -4.09
C GLU A 687 -3.54 -43.66 -3.54
N GLU A 688 -4.88 -43.70 -3.48
CA GLU A 688 -5.69 -42.65 -2.85
C GLU A 688 -5.48 -42.68 -1.32
N LYS A 689 -4.55 -41.87 -0.83
CA LYS A 689 -4.37 -41.61 0.60
C LYS A 689 -4.61 -40.15 0.89
N TYR A 690 -5.64 -39.83 1.67
CA TYR A 690 -5.92 -38.47 2.09
C TYR A 690 -5.21 -38.16 3.40
N ILE A 691 -4.27 -37.22 3.37
CA ILE A 691 -3.54 -36.73 4.54
C ILE A 691 -4.05 -35.34 4.85
N LEU A 692 -4.68 -35.12 6.01
CA LEU A 692 -5.18 -33.82 6.41
C LEU A 692 -4.02 -32.90 6.75
N PRO A 693 -3.94 -31.69 6.16
CA PRO A 693 -2.95 -30.68 6.51
C PRO A 693 -3.00 -30.35 8.00
N SER A 694 -1.84 -30.29 8.63
CA SER A 694 -1.70 -29.90 10.03
C SER A 694 -0.60 -28.86 10.19
N GLY A 695 -0.76 -27.99 11.20
CA GLY A 695 0.23 -26.97 11.53
C GLY A 695 0.09 -25.68 10.70
N ASN A 696 1.09 -24.83 10.82
CA ASN A 696 1.05 -23.45 10.33
C ASN A 696 1.34 -23.31 8.84
N ASN A 697 1.94 -24.32 8.23
CA ASN A 697 2.27 -24.38 6.81
C ASN A 697 1.12 -25.04 6.02
N PHE A 698 -0.11 -24.70 6.34
CA PHE A 698 -1.30 -25.29 5.75
C PHE A 698 -1.24 -25.42 4.23
N SER A 699 -0.86 -24.36 3.54
CA SER A 699 -0.77 -24.36 2.06
C SER A 699 0.27 -25.35 1.53
N LEU A 700 1.40 -25.51 2.21
CA LEU A 700 2.46 -26.45 1.80
C LEU A 700 2.01 -27.92 1.92
N TYR A 701 1.12 -28.21 2.83
CA TYR A 701 0.59 -29.56 3.06
C TYR A 701 -0.77 -29.79 2.40
N LEU A 702 -1.45 -28.73 1.94
CA LEU A 702 -2.76 -28.85 1.30
C LEU A 702 -2.70 -29.73 0.04
N ILE A 703 -1.57 -29.69 -0.67
CA ILE A 703 -1.34 -30.51 -1.87
C ILE A 703 -1.36 -32.02 -1.59
N GLU A 704 -1.07 -32.46 -0.35
CA GLU A 704 -1.15 -33.86 0.05
C GLU A 704 -2.57 -34.39 0.09
N LEU A 705 -3.53 -33.50 0.22
CA LEU A 705 -4.96 -33.83 0.23
C LEU A 705 -5.46 -34.22 -1.17
N PHE A 706 -4.74 -33.85 -2.23
CA PHE A 706 -5.15 -34.04 -3.63
C PHE A 706 -4.18 -34.89 -4.46
N PRO A 707 -3.80 -36.09 -4.03
CA PRO A 707 -2.72 -36.86 -4.64
C PRO A 707 -2.98 -37.29 -6.09
N HIS A 708 -4.24 -37.36 -6.51
CA HIS A 708 -4.63 -37.78 -7.86
C HIS A 708 -4.53 -36.67 -8.94
N GLN A 709 -4.20 -35.45 -8.56
CA GLN A 709 -4.18 -34.29 -9.45
C GLN A 709 -2.78 -33.87 -9.88
N VAL A 710 -1.75 -34.74 -9.70
CA VAL A 710 -0.37 -34.41 -10.07
C VAL A 710 -0.23 -34.30 -11.58
N TRP A 711 0.31 -33.16 -12.06
CA TRP A 711 0.63 -32.96 -13.47
C TRP A 711 1.81 -33.85 -13.87
N LYS A 712 1.62 -34.64 -14.94
CA LYS A 712 2.69 -35.42 -15.51
C LYS A 712 3.64 -34.52 -16.29
N MET A 713 4.94 -34.75 -16.13
CA MET A 713 5.97 -34.09 -16.91
C MET A 713 5.94 -34.49 -18.37
N GLU A 714 6.34 -33.60 -19.25
CA GLU A 714 6.65 -33.93 -20.62
C GLU A 714 7.98 -34.71 -20.68
N MET A 715 7.92 -35.91 -21.19
CA MET A 715 9.11 -36.81 -21.29
C MET A 715 9.98 -36.43 -22.47
N THR A 716 10.88 -35.46 -22.30
CA THR A 716 11.90 -35.10 -23.26
C THR A 716 13.06 -36.15 -23.28
N ASP A 717 13.89 -36.16 -24.34
CA ASP A 717 15.04 -37.05 -24.41
C ASP A 717 16.04 -36.80 -23.29
N GLY A 718 16.26 -35.54 -22.90
CA GLY A 718 17.09 -35.16 -21.74
C GLY A 718 16.57 -35.70 -20.41
N ILE A 719 15.25 -35.69 -20.20
CA ILE A 719 14.63 -36.27 -19.00
C ILE A 719 14.74 -37.77 -18.99
N ARG A 720 14.54 -38.45 -20.14
CA ARG A 720 14.72 -39.89 -20.28
C ARG A 720 16.17 -40.32 -19.99
N GLN A 721 17.14 -39.55 -20.50
CA GLN A 721 18.56 -39.80 -20.21
C GLN A 721 18.86 -39.62 -18.73
N ALA A 722 18.39 -38.53 -18.07
CA ALA A 722 18.58 -38.31 -16.65
C ALA A 722 17.97 -39.43 -15.79
N LEU A 723 16.84 -40.02 -16.21
CA LEU A 723 16.24 -41.17 -15.54
C LEU A 723 17.08 -42.46 -15.68
N GLN A 724 17.83 -42.62 -16.78
CA GLN A 724 18.70 -43.77 -16.97
C GLN A 724 20.03 -43.65 -16.22
N GLU A 725 20.52 -42.43 -16.04
CA GLU A 725 21.75 -42.12 -15.29
C GLU A 725 21.54 -42.17 -13.76
N GLY A 726 20.31 -42.14 -13.28
CA GLY A 726 19.91 -42.21 -11.87
C GLY A 726 19.52 -43.55 -11.40
#